data_988421515f134826674d3af79f4e3a89
#
_entry.id   988421515f134826674d3af79f4e3a89
#
_cell.length_a   1.000
_cell.length_b   1.000
_cell.length_c   1.000
_cell.angle_alpha   90.00
_cell.angle_beta   90.00
_cell.angle_gamma   90.00
#
_symmetry.space_group_name_H-M   'P 1'
#
loop_
_entity.id
_entity.type
_entity.pdbx_description
1 polymer ?
#
loop_
_entity_poly.entity_id
_entity_poly.type
_entity_poly.pdbx_seq_one_letter_code
_entity_poly.pdbx_strand_id
1 'polypeptide(L)'
;ADYVTLTDGTGVVHIAPAFGEDDAQVGRKYDLPFVQFVDAKGDMTEETPFAGLFVKKADPEVLKDLRERDLLFEAPVFEHSYPHCWRCDTPLIYYARESWFIKMTAVKEDLIRNNNMIHWIPESIGKGRFGDWLENIQDWGISRNRYWGTPLPVWQCECGHMHCIGSREELKKMSPNYMDVVKKYSKEMNGDQGEVELHRPFIDDVVITCPQCGKEMHRVPEVIDCWFDSGAMPFAQHHYPFENQELFHEQFPAQFISEAVDQTRGWFYSLHAESTLLFNKPCFENVIVLGHVQDENGQKMSKSKGNAVDPFDALEKYGADAIRWYFYINSAPWLPNRFHGKAVMEGQRKFMGTLWNTYAFFVLYANIDNFDATKYALDYEKLPVMDKWLLSKLNSTVKEVDDDLANYRIPEAARALQDFVDDMSNWYVRRSRERFWAKGMEQDKINAYMTLYTALVTISKTAAPMVPFMTEEIYQNLVRSIDETAPESIHLCDFPQVEEGFIDKELEAKMDEVLKVVVMGRAARNTANIKNRQPIAKMFVKAEALPEYYQEIIEDELNVKAVEFTDDVRAFTSYTFKPQLKTVGPKYGKQLGNIRKALTELDGNAAMDTLNEKGALAFNFDGAEVVLTREDLLIDMAQTEGYVSEGDNTVTVVLDTNLTPELVEEGFYRELVSKIQTMRKEAGFEVMDHIYVYADNNDTITGIIKKYADQLKSEVLADSITLGQMAGHAKEWNINGETVMLGVAKVTR
;
A
#
# COMPACT_ATOMS: atom_id res chain seq x y z
N ALA A 1 45.40 17.82 12.45
CA ALA A 1 44.05 17.26 12.24
C ALA A 1 43.93 16.83 10.79
N ASP A 2 43.39 15.64 10.56
CA ASP A 2 43.39 15.04 9.22
C ASP A 2 42.40 15.74 8.26
N TYR A 3 41.48 16.54 8.79
CA TYR A 3 40.54 17.36 8.04
C TYR A 3 41.08 18.75 7.65
N VAL A 4 42.27 19.13 8.08
CA VAL A 4 42.89 20.39 7.69
C VAL A 4 43.69 20.20 6.40
N THR A 5 43.45 21.04 5.42
CA THR A 5 44.10 20.97 4.10
C THR A 5 44.91 22.22 3.82
N LEU A 6 45.89 22.11 2.91
CA LEU A 6 46.65 23.26 2.41
C LEU A 6 46.01 23.91 1.20
N THR A 7 44.91 23.34 0.72
CA THR A 7 44.20 23.79 -0.48
C THR A 7 42.99 24.68 -0.18
N ASP A 8 42.55 24.69 1.06
CA ASP A 8 41.42 25.48 1.53
C ASP A 8 41.76 26.17 2.85
N GLY A 9 41.37 27.42 3.00
CA GLY A 9 41.69 28.24 4.19
C GLY A 9 43.17 28.54 4.36
N THR A 10 43.60 28.68 5.60
CA THR A 10 44.98 29.04 6.00
C THR A 10 45.90 27.85 6.28
N GLY A 11 45.36 26.63 6.31
CA GLY A 11 46.09 25.45 6.78
C GLY A 11 46.28 25.39 8.31
N VAL A 12 45.64 26.34 9.04
CA VAL A 12 45.67 26.40 10.51
C VAL A 12 44.22 26.33 11.01
N VAL A 13 43.98 25.48 12.02
CA VAL A 13 42.66 25.32 12.62
C VAL A 13 42.74 25.59 14.13
N HIS A 14 41.72 26.25 14.66
CA HIS A 14 41.49 26.36 16.10
C HIS A 14 40.80 25.08 16.59
N ILE A 15 41.32 24.56 17.72
CA ILE A 15 40.76 23.33 18.35
C ILE A 15 40.43 23.64 19.80
N ALA A 16 39.14 23.42 20.16
CA ALA A 16 38.64 23.56 21.53
C ALA A 16 38.12 22.22 22.04
N PRO A 17 38.91 21.37 22.66
CA PRO A 17 38.55 19.99 23.03
C PRO A 17 37.28 19.86 23.89
N ALA A 18 36.96 20.87 24.69
CA ALA A 18 35.76 20.88 25.53
C ALA A 18 34.48 21.31 24.82
N PHE A 19 34.53 21.80 23.57
CA PHE A 19 33.41 22.44 22.87
C PHE A 19 33.14 21.89 21.46
N GLY A 20 33.74 20.78 21.07
CA GLY A 20 33.50 20.09 19.82
C GLY A 20 33.93 18.63 19.92
N GLU A 21 33.15 17.74 19.27
CA GLU A 21 33.44 16.30 19.29
C GLU A 21 34.71 15.99 18.52
N ASP A 22 34.88 16.54 17.31
CA ASP A 22 36.07 16.36 16.49
C ASP A 22 37.31 16.96 17.20
N ASP A 23 37.13 18.12 17.83
CA ASP A 23 38.16 18.76 18.63
C ASP A 23 38.58 17.92 19.86
N ALA A 24 37.59 17.29 20.51
CA ALA A 24 37.86 16.37 21.62
C ALA A 24 38.63 15.11 21.18
N GLN A 25 38.32 14.58 19.98
CA GLN A 25 39.05 13.44 19.41
C GLN A 25 40.51 13.80 19.10
N VAL A 26 40.72 14.96 18.47
CA VAL A 26 42.09 15.49 18.23
C VAL A 26 42.78 15.78 19.53
N GLY A 27 42.10 16.35 20.51
CA GLY A 27 42.62 16.62 21.86
C GLY A 27 43.13 15.35 22.53
N ARG A 28 42.39 14.26 22.48
CA ARG A 28 42.79 12.96 23.02
C ARG A 28 43.98 12.35 22.24
N LYS A 29 43.95 12.45 20.89
CA LYS A 29 45.01 11.89 20.03
C LYS A 29 46.37 12.54 20.25
N TYR A 30 46.38 13.84 20.53
CA TYR A 30 47.61 14.64 20.66
C TYR A 30 47.86 15.17 22.07
N ASP A 31 47.07 14.70 23.06
CA ASP A 31 47.18 15.12 24.47
C ASP A 31 47.11 16.65 24.64
N LEU A 32 46.18 17.28 23.98
CA LEU A 32 45.95 18.72 24.08
C LEU A 32 45.28 19.08 25.41
N PRO A 33 45.54 20.28 25.97
CA PRO A 33 44.86 20.74 27.17
C PRO A 33 43.31 20.72 27.00
N PHE A 34 42.65 20.19 28.02
CA PHE A 34 41.19 20.19 28.10
C PHE A 34 40.75 21.31 29.06
N VAL A 35 40.33 22.44 28.50
CA VAL A 35 40.03 23.66 29.25
C VAL A 35 38.56 24.05 29.00
N GLN A 36 37.88 24.41 30.09
CA GLN A 36 36.43 24.75 30.01
C GLN A 36 36.19 26.03 30.83
N PHE A 37 36.24 27.18 30.16
CA PHE A 37 35.99 28.49 30.73
C PHE A 37 34.54 28.96 30.60
N VAL A 38 33.62 28.04 30.46
CA VAL A 38 32.18 28.28 30.42
C VAL A 38 31.51 27.41 31.46
N ASP A 39 30.65 27.98 32.27
CA ASP A 39 29.95 27.25 33.32
C ASP A 39 28.69 26.52 32.76
N ALA A 40 27.99 25.81 33.63
CA ALA A 40 26.80 25.03 33.25
C ALA A 40 25.59 25.89 32.76
N LYS A 41 25.60 27.19 32.96
CA LYS A 41 24.62 28.14 32.46
C LYS A 41 24.98 28.74 31.10
N GLY A 42 26.19 28.47 30.65
CA GLY A 42 26.73 29.05 29.43
C GLY A 42 27.40 30.41 29.64
N ASP A 43 27.68 30.78 30.89
CA ASP A 43 28.36 32.03 31.25
C ASP A 43 29.89 31.82 31.35
N MET A 44 30.66 32.82 30.95
CA MET A 44 32.09 32.81 31.07
C MET A 44 32.52 32.75 32.52
N THR A 45 33.52 31.95 32.86
CA THR A 45 34.03 31.75 34.21
C THR A 45 34.93 32.90 34.69
N GLU A 46 35.21 32.93 35.98
CA GLU A 46 36.06 33.97 36.61
C GLU A 46 37.50 34.00 36.14
N GLU A 47 38.00 32.90 35.55
CA GLU A 47 39.34 32.83 35.00
C GLU A 47 39.52 33.67 33.72
N THR A 48 38.41 34.15 33.16
CA THR A 48 38.44 34.96 31.94
C THR A 48 38.12 36.44 32.24
N PRO A 49 38.62 37.38 31.40
CA PRO A 49 38.28 38.81 31.54
C PRO A 49 36.79 39.09 31.27
N PHE A 50 36.02 38.14 30.83
CA PHE A 50 34.64 38.25 30.41
C PHE A 50 33.69 37.54 31.39
N ALA A 51 34.11 37.32 32.63
CA ALA A 51 33.34 36.60 33.65
C ALA A 51 31.91 37.07 33.80
N GLY A 52 31.00 36.10 33.89
CA GLY A 52 29.57 36.37 34.07
C GLY A 52 28.79 36.76 32.79
N LEU A 53 29.45 36.92 31.65
CA LEU A 53 28.78 37.13 30.36
C LEU A 53 28.43 35.78 29.72
N PHE A 54 27.17 35.70 29.24
CA PHE A 54 26.80 34.55 28.40
C PHE A 54 27.69 34.49 27.13
N VAL A 55 28.11 33.33 26.71
CA VAL A 55 29.10 33.16 25.63
C VAL A 55 28.81 33.95 24.36
N LYS A 56 27.54 34.01 23.91
CA LYS A 56 27.14 34.80 22.73
C LYS A 56 27.20 36.29 22.94
N LYS A 57 27.07 36.75 24.20
CA LYS A 57 27.26 38.15 24.58
C LYS A 57 28.74 38.49 24.81
N ALA A 58 29.54 37.51 25.11
CA ALA A 58 31.00 37.68 25.24
C ALA A 58 31.69 37.81 23.86
N ASP A 59 31.18 37.26 22.79
CA ASP A 59 31.79 37.29 21.45
C ASP A 59 32.13 38.73 20.99
N PRO A 60 31.25 39.73 21.05
CA PRO A 60 31.61 41.11 20.69
C PRO A 60 32.67 41.71 21.56
N GLU A 61 32.67 41.41 22.86
CA GLU A 61 33.71 41.90 23.81
C GLU A 61 35.05 41.25 23.57
N VAL A 62 35.08 39.98 23.22
CA VAL A 62 36.32 39.27 22.81
C VAL A 62 36.88 39.89 21.54
N LEU A 63 36.07 40.18 20.54
CA LEU A 63 36.51 40.85 19.30
C LEU A 63 37.04 42.26 19.58
N LYS A 64 36.40 42.97 20.49
CA LYS A 64 36.85 44.33 20.93
C LYS A 64 38.23 44.24 21.60
N ASP A 65 38.42 43.32 22.55
CA ASP A 65 39.68 43.09 23.23
C ASP A 65 40.83 42.74 22.28
N LEU A 66 40.54 41.83 21.34
CA LEU A 66 41.54 41.42 20.34
C LEU A 66 41.90 42.60 19.41
N ARG A 67 40.95 43.47 19.07
CA ARG A 67 41.18 44.67 18.25
C ARG A 67 42.04 45.68 19.02
N GLU A 68 41.71 45.92 20.28
CA GLU A 68 42.47 46.85 21.14
C GLU A 68 43.91 46.39 21.38
N ARG A 69 44.15 45.08 21.35
CA ARG A 69 45.50 44.51 21.50
C ARG A 69 46.22 44.30 20.15
N ASP A 70 45.65 44.77 19.04
CA ASP A 70 46.15 44.60 17.66
C ASP A 70 46.40 43.12 17.29
N LEU A 71 45.53 42.24 17.77
CA LEU A 71 45.59 40.82 17.53
C LEU A 71 44.49 40.31 16.61
N LEU A 72 43.54 41.18 16.20
CA LEU A 72 42.45 40.83 15.28
C LEU A 72 42.86 41.13 13.84
N PHE A 73 43.00 40.07 13.02
CA PHE A 73 43.24 40.22 11.59
C PHE A 73 41.98 40.60 10.84
N GLU A 74 40.91 39.78 10.97
CA GLU A 74 39.66 39.99 10.30
C GLU A 74 38.53 39.25 11.08
N ALA A 75 37.30 39.78 11.05
CA ALA A 75 36.14 39.16 11.63
C ALA A 75 34.93 39.32 10.71
N PRO A 76 34.93 38.65 9.53
CA PRO A 76 33.82 38.70 8.59
C PRO A 76 32.56 38.00 9.17
N VAL A 77 31.41 38.50 8.81
CA VAL A 77 30.14 37.85 9.15
C VAL A 77 29.98 36.67 8.20
N PHE A 78 29.75 35.49 8.78
CA PHE A 78 29.53 34.26 8.05
C PHE A 78 28.17 33.67 8.43
N GLU A 79 27.34 33.43 7.41
CA GLU A 79 26.02 32.81 7.59
C GLU A 79 26.14 31.29 7.40
N HIS A 80 25.70 30.55 8.40
CA HIS A 80 25.73 29.09 8.40
C HIS A 80 24.57 28.50 9.22
N SER A 81 24.29 27.21 9.00
CA SER A 81 23.34 26.47 9.84
C SER A 81 23.84 26.39 11.27
N TYR A 82 22.95 26.67 12.25
CA TYR A 82 23.27 26.59 13.67
C TYR A 82 22.16 25.84 14.43
N PRO A 83 22.51 24.92 15.35
CA PRO A 83 21.52 24.17 16.10
C PRO A 83 20.80 25.04 17.12
N HIS A 84 19.48 24.92 17.15
CA HIS A 84 18.60 25.58 18.10
C HIS A 84 17.78 24.55 18.89
N CYS A 85 17.41 24.89 20.11
CA CYS A 85 16.55 24.04 20.91
C CYS A 85 15.17 23.86 20.25
N TRP A 86 14.78 22.63 20.02
CA TRP A 86 13.50 22.31 19.39
C TRP A 86 12.27 22.83 20.16
N ARG A 87 12.43 23.13 21.45
CA ARG A 87 11.35 23.55 22.33
C ARG A 87 11.23 25.06 22.48
N CYS A 88 12.34 25.77 22.65
CA CYS A 88 12.37 27.21 22.94
C CYS A 88 13.12 28.03 21.90
N ASP A 89 13.63 27.41 20.87
CA ASP A 89 14.34 28.04 19.74
C ASP A 89 15.59 28.86 20.14
N THR A 90 16.12 28.63 21.35
CA THR A 90 17.38 29.25 21.76
C THR A 90 18.56 28.58 21.11
N PRO A 91 19.61 29.34 20.72
CA PRO A 91 20.85 28.75 20.21
C PRO A 91 21.49 27.81 21.22
N LEU A 92 21.92 26.63 20.75
CA LEU A 92 22.62 25.64 21.57
C LEU A 92 24.14 25.88 21.53
N ILE A 93 24.84 25.41 22.54
CA ILE A 93 26.30 25.33 22.55
C ILE A 93 26.74 23.89 22.75
N TYR A 94 27.84 23.50 22.08
CA TYR A 94 28.51 22.27 22.39
C TYR A 94 29.28 22.45 23.70
N TYR A 95 29.11 21.50 24.62
CA TYR A 95 29.61 21.61 25.96
C TYR A 95 29.90 20.22 26.53
N ALA A 96 31.15 19.95 26.90
CA ALA A 96 31.54 18.67 27.47
C ALA A 96 31.01 18.52 28.90
N ARG A 97 30.32 17.43 29.17
CA ARG A 97 29.78 17.06 30.47
C ARG A 97 30.18 15.65 30.86
N GLU A 98 30.30 15.45 32.14
CA GLU A 98 30.41 14.08 32.67
C GLU A 98 29.10 13.34 32.42
N SER A 99 29.19 12.15 31.89
CA SER A 99 28.06 11.32 31.54
C SER A 99 28.37 9.85 31.74
N TRP A 100 27.34 9.07 31.94
CA TRP A 100 27.42 7.61 31.97
C TRP A 100 27.27 7.06 30.58
N PHE A 101 28.17 6.13 30.20
CA PHE A 101 28.20 5.50 28.88
C PHE A 101 28.18 4.00 29.01
N ILE A 102 27.48 3.36 28.05
CA ILE A 102 27.66 1.94 27.76
C ILE A 102 28.67 1.85 26.61
N LYS A 103 29.74 1.06 26.80
CA LYS A 103 30.80 0.91 25.80
C LYS A 103 30.31 0.02 24.63
N MET A 104 29.50 0.58 23.71
CA MET A 104 28.96 -0.13 22.57
C MET A 104 30.05 -0.58 21.59
N THR A 105 31.14 0.14 21.50
CA THR A 105 32.30 -0.23 20.68
C THR A 105 32.92 -1.60 21.05
N ALA A 106 32.73 -2.04 22.29
CA ALA A 106 33.18 -3.36 22.73
C ALA A 106 32.39 -4.53 22.14
N VAL A 107 31.14 -4.28 21.70
CA VAL A 107 30.23 -5.29 21.13
C VAL A 107 29.90 -5.01 19.68
N LYS A 108 30.66 -4.16 18.99
CA LYS A 108 30.43 -3.77 17.59
C LYS A 108 30.26 -4.97 16.66
N GLU A 109 31.15 -5.95 16.73
CA GLU A 109 31.07 -7.14 15.87
C GLU A 109 29.85 -7.98 16.14
N ASP A 110 29.41 -8.08 17.38
CA ASP A 110 28.20 -8.76 17.77
C ASP A 110 26.93 -8.03 17.26
N LEU A 111 26.93 -6.69 17.33
CA LEU A 111 25.84 -5.87 16.76
C LEU A 111 25.69 -6.09 15.26
N ILE A 112 26.80 -6.09 14.53
CA ILE A 112 26.83 -6.30 13.08
C ILE A 112 26.35 -7.72 12.72
N ARG A 113 26.87 -8.72 13.42
CA ARG A 113 26.49 -10.13 13.21
C ARG A 113 25.00 -10.33 13.46
N ASN A 114 24.48 -9.84 14.56
CA ASN A 114 23.05 -9.96 14.90
C ASN A 114 22.17 -9.19 13.92
N ASN A 115 22.58 -8.02 13.44
CA ASN A 115 21.85 -7.28 12.41
C ASN A 115 21.73 -8.08 11.11
N ASN A 116 22.74 -8.81 10.71
CA ASN A 116 22.72 -9.63 9.51
C ASN A 116 21.75 -10.83 9.60
N MET A 117 21.28 -11.16 10.78
CA MET A 117 20.26 -12.19 11.02
C MET A 117 18.82 -11.66 10.89
N ILE A 118 18.63 -10.35 10.86
CA ILE A 118 17.31 -9.70 10.79
C ILE A 118 16.85 -9.58 9.33
N HIS A 119 15.62 -9.97 9.08
CA HIS A 119 14.97 -9.74 7.80
C HIS A 119 14.40 -8.32 7.73
N TRP A 120 15.19 -7.41 7.20
CA TRP A 120 14.81 -6.03 6.96
C TRP A 120 14.01 -5.89 5.66
N ILE A 121 12.89 -5.16 5.72
CA ILE A 121 12.03 -4.85 4.58
C ILE A 121 11.89 -3.32 4.50
N PRO A 122 12.56 -2.65 3.55
CA PRO A 122 13.47 -3.20 2.53
C PRO A 122 14.86 -3.58 3.09
N GLU A 123 15.50 -4.55 2.50
CA GLU A 123 16.82 -5.04 2.89
C GLU A 123 17.88 -3.93 2.91
N SER A 124 17.76 -2.95 2.03
CA SER A 124 18.66 -1.80 1.92
C SER A 124 18.77 -0.95 3.20
N ILE A 125 17.73 -0.91 4.03
CA ILE A 125 17.77 -0.21 5.32
C ILE A 125 18.70 -0.93 6.30
N GLY A 126 18.60 -2.25 6.38
CA GLY A 126 19.44 -3.06 7.26
C GLY A 126 20.91 -3.08 6.87
N LYS A 127 21.21 -3.11 5.57
CA LYS A 127 22.57 -3.07 5.04
C LYS A 127 23.16 -1.66 4.99
N GLY A 128 22.35 -0.67 4.60
CA GLY A 128 22.74 0.72 4.47
C GLY A 128 22.54 1.50 5.77
N ARG A 129 21.48 2.28 5.86
CA ARG A 129 21.27 3.25 6.94
C ARG A 129 21.49 2.70 8.36
N PHE A 130 21.01 1.51 8.68
CA PHE A 130 21.20 0.88 9.98
C PHE A 130 22.59 0.20 10.08
N GLY A 131 22.98 -0.56 9.06
CA GLY A 131 24.29 -1.21 8.99
C GLY A 131 25.46 -0.24 9.06
N ASP A 132 25.40 0.87 8.31
CA ASP A 132 26.42 1.92 8.34
C ASP A 132 26.52 2.58 9.73
N TRP A 133 25.40 2.72 10.41
CA TRP A 133 25.38 3.19 11.80
C TRP A 133 26.14 2.25 12.73
N LEU A 134 25.92 0.94 12.61
CA LEU A 134 26.63 -0.05 13.44
C LEU A 134 28.12 -0.12 13.13
N GLU A 135 28.51 0.03 11.85
CA GLU A 135 29.91 0.09 11.45
C GLU A 135 30.66 1.30 12.08
N ASN A 136 29.95 2.40 12.29
CA ASN A 136 30.47 3.62 12.87
C ASN A 136 29.95 3.87 14.28
N ILE A 137 29.63 2.80 15.01
CA ILE A 137 29.02 2.89 16.33
C ILE A 137 29.87 3.68 17.32
N GLN A 138 29.22 4.55 18.07
CA GLN A 138 29.78 5.29 19.19
C GLN A 138 29.26 4.69 20.50
N ASP A 139 30.00 4.94 21.59
CA ASP A 139 29.53 4.57 22.91
C ASP A 139 28.25 5.32 23.26
N TRP A 140 27.33 4.65 23.90
CA TRP A 140 25.99 5.15 24.17
C TRP A 140 25.93 5.93 25.48
N GLY A 141 25.77 7.26 25.39
CA GLY A 141 25.53 8.11 26.56
C GLY A 141 24.13 7.94 27.11
N ILE A 142 23.98 7.21 28.20
CA ILE A 142 22.68 6.81 28.77
C ILE A 142 22.13 7.73 29.85
N SER A 143 22.94 8.61 30.41
CA SER A 143 22.53 9.50 31.53
C SER A 143 21.90 10.80 31.03
N ARG A 144 20.89 11.27 31.75
CA ARG A 144 20.22 12.56 31.52
C ARG A 144 20.11 13.34 32.81
N ASN A 145 20.36 14.64 32.74
CA ASN A 145 20.20 15.57 33.87
C ASN A 145 18.74 16.07 33.89
N ARG A 146 17.86 15.20 34.34
CA ARG A 146 16.42 15.51 34.47
C ARG A 146 15.93 15.05 35.84
N TYR A 147 14.87 15.67 36.32
CA TYR A 147 14.26 15.27 37.58
C TYR A 147 13.46 13.97 37.41
N TRP A 148 12.56 13.93 36.43
CA TRP A 148 11.72 12.78 36.17
C TRP A 148 12.27 11.87 35.08
N GLY A 149 12.24 10.61 35.36
CA GLY A 149 12.67 9.51 34.49
C GLY A 149 13.07 8.31 35.34
N THR A 150 13.54 7.24 34.71
CA THR A 150 14.06 6.06 35.41
C THR A 150 15.40 6.41 36.05
N PRO A 151 15.54 6.41 37.40
CA PRO A 151 16.79 6.72 38.06
C PRO A 151 17.88 5.72 37.72
N LEU A 152 19.08 6.24 37.44
CA LEU A 152 20.23 5.37 37.21
C LEU A 152 20.58 4.62 38.50
N PRO A 153 20.57 3.25 38.51
CA PRO A 153 20.69 2.47 39.76
C PRO A 153 22.13 2.30 40.22
N VAL A 154 22.89 3.40 40.24
CA VAL A 154 24.29 3.40 40.63
C VAL A 154 24.48 4.25 41.89
N TRP A 155 25.14 3.66 42.91
CA TRP A 155 25.55 4.32 44.12
C TRP A 155 27.08 4.54 44.11
N GLN A 156 27.52 5.68 44.55
CA GLN A 156 28.90 6.11 44.55
C GLN A 156 29.39 6.43 45.96
N CYS A 157 30.57 5.98 46.30
CA CYS A 157 31.24 6.23 47.56
C CYS A 157 32.31 7.31 47.40
N GLU A 158 32.57 8.06 48.49
CA GLU A 158 33.72 8.99 48.56
C GLU A 158 35.06 8.30 48.30
N CYS A 159 35.20 7.01 48.60
CA CYS A 159 36.41 6.24 48.29
C CYS A 159 36.62 5.95 46.81
N GLY A 160 35.68 6.36 45.95
CA GLY A 160 35.70 6.12 44.51
C GLY A 160 35.02 4.83 44.06
N HIS A 161 34.58 3.97 44.98
CA HIS A 161 33.83 2.76 44.61
C HIS A 161 32.45 3.10 44.08
N MET A 162 32.03 2.43 43.02
CA MET A 162 30.70 2.48 42.45
C MET A 162 30.06 1.11 42.45
N HIS A 163 28.76 1.07 42.73
CA HIS A 163 27.99 -0.16 42.74
C HIS A 163 26.66 0.03 42.00
N CYS A 164 26.42 -0.86 41.05
CA CYS A 164 25.16 -0.89 40.34
C CYS A 164 24.24 -1.92 40.97
N ILE A 165 23.09 -1.47 41.47
CA ILE A 165 22.06 -2.34 42.10
C ILE A 165 21.24 -3.02 41.03
N GLY A 166 21.14 -4.36 41.08
CA GLY A 166 20.43 -5.19 40.11
C GLY A 166 19.03 -5.62 40.52
N SER A 167 18.64 -5.44 41.78
CA SER A 167 17.29 -5.82 42.22
C SER A 167 16.86 -5.10 43.49
N ARG A 168 15.56 -5.10 43.78
CA ARG A 168 15.02 -4.60 45.05
C ARG A 168 15.56 -5.38 46.25
N GLU A 169 15.70 -6.69 46.11
CA GLU A 169 16.25 -7.56 47.18
C GLU A 169 17.68 -7.20 47.51
N GLU A 170 18.53 -6.98 46.50
CA GLU A 170 19.89 -6.50 46.69
C GLU A 170 19.92 -5.14 47.36
N LEU A 171 19.07 -4.20 46.95
CA LEU A 171 18.98 -2.88 47.55
C LEU A 171 18.61 -2.97 49.04
N LYS A 172 17.59 -3.75 49.38
CA LYS A 172 17.19 -3.96 50.76
C LYS A 172 18.32 -4.55 51.64
N LYS A 173 19.02 -5.52 51.09
CA LYS A 173 20.12 -6.21 51.76
C LYS A 173 21.31 -5.32 52.00
N MET A 174 21.61 -4.42 51.09
CA MET A 174 22.78 -3.51 51.20
C MET A 174 22.47 -2.20 51.90
N SER A 175 21.18 -1.83 52.04
CA SER A 175 20.78 -0.53 52.58
C SER A 175 20.44 -0.63 54.07
N PRO A 176 21.17 0.13 54.94
CA PRO A 176 20.83 0.21 56.34
C PRO A 176 19.58 1.03 56.67
N ASN A 177 19.14 1.91 55.76
CA ASN A 177 18.02 2.85 55.98
C ASN A 177 16.81 2.58 55.09
N TYR A 178 16.74 1.45 54.40
CA TYR A 178 15.64 1.16 53.46
C TYR A 178 14.26 1.30 54.10
N MET A 179 14.05 0.67 55.25
CA MET A 179 12.75 0.74 55.95
C MET A 179 12.45 2.12 56.55
N ASP A 180 13.47 2.89 56.88
CA ASP A 180 13.28 4.27 57.35
C ASP A 180 12.77 5.15 56.20
N VAL A 181 13.26 4.95 55.02
CA VAL A 181 12.76 5.65 53.79
C VAL A 181 11.32 5.22 53.47
N VAL A 182 11.00 3.94 53.56
CA VAL A 182 9.62 3.43 53.41
C VAL A 182 8.66 4.16 54.37
N LYS A 183 9.04 4.25 55.62
CA LYS A 183 8.23 4.97 56.67
C LYS A 183 8.11 6.45 56.40
N LYS A 184 9.21 7.10 56.01
CA LYS A 184 9.25 8.51 55.70
C LYS A 184 8.23 8.94 54.65
N TYR A 185 8.10 8.15 53.60
CA TYR A 185 7.26 8.45 52.43
C TYR A 185 5.96 7.64 52.37
N SER A 186 5.55 6.98 53.44
CA SER A 186 4.35 6.12 53.47
C SER A 186 3.04 6.84 53.09
N LYS A 187 2.94 8.17 53.37
CA LYS A 187 1.77 8.96 53.01
C LYS A 187 1.71 9.26 51.51
N GLU A 188 2.84 9.62 50.91
CA GLU A 188 2.96 9.97 49.51
C GLU A 188 2.80 8.75 48.62
N MET A 189 3.13 7.54 49.11
CA MET A 189 3.06 6.29 48.38
C MET A 189 1.75 5.49 48.55
N ASN A 190 0.68 6.15 49.00
CA ASN A 190 -0.67 5.54 49.18
C ASN A 190 -0.70 4.26 50.03
N GLY A 191 0.14 4.20 51.03
CA GLY A 191 0.22 3.10 51.99
C GLY A 191 1.57 2.37 51.98
N ASP A 192 1.94 1.94 53.15
CA ASP A 192 3.15 1.18 53.37
C ASP A 192 2.98 -0.24 52.88
N GLN A 193 3.59 -0.57 51.75
CA GLN A 193 3.68 -1.91 51.21
C GLN A 193 5.05 -2.59 51.53
N GLY A 194 5.84 -1.98 52.39
CA GLY A 194 7.17 -2.45 52.73
C GLY A 194 8.24 -2.19 51.63
N GLU A 195 7.89 -1.42 50.62
CA GLU A 195 8.73 -1.14 49.44
C GLU A 195 8.97 0.35 49.25
N VAL A 196 10.15 0.73 48.79
CA VAL A 196 10.46 2.09 48.35
C VAL A 196 10.00 2.30 46.92
N GLU A 197 9.37 3.43 46.65
CA GLU A 197 9.15 3.90 45.27
C GLU A 197 10.52 4.20 44.62
N LEU A 198 10.80 3.59 43.47
CA LEU A 198 12.11 3.68 42.82
C LEU A 198 12.35 4.97 42.02
N HIS A 199 11.36 5.86 41.94
CA HIS A 199 11.52 7.18 41.34
C HIS A 199 12.05 8.22 42.34
N ARG A 200 12.50 9.35 41.81
CA ARG A 200 12.85 10.51 42.63
C ARG A 200 11.56 11.16 43.20
N PRO A 201 11.60 11.73 44.41
CA PRO A 201 12.73 11.90 45.31
C PRO A 201 13.02 10.68 46.20
N PHE A 202 12.17 9.67 46.20
CA PHE A 202 12.15 8.58 47.17
C PHE A 202 13.46 7.78 47.16
N ILE A 203 13.91 7.35 45.98
CA ILE A 203 15.09 6.54 45.84
C ILE A 203 16.39 7.28 46.23
N ASP A 204 16.41 8.60 46.14
CA ASP A 204 17.57 9.42 46.45
C ASP A 204 17.94 9.41 47.94
N ASP A 205 16.95 9.13 48.80
CA ASP A 205 17.17 9.02 50.25
C ASP A 205 17.70 7.63 50.69
N VAL A 206 17.65 6.64 49.83
CA VAL A 206 18.16 5.31 50.11
C VAL A 206 19.68 5.28 49.97
N VAL A 207 20.40 4.99 51.05
CA VAL A 207 21.83 4.81 51.03
C VAL A 207 22.19 3.33 51.13
N ILE A 208 23.33 2.94 50.61
CA ILE A 208 23.87 1.59 50.76
C ILE A 208 25.24 1.66 51.45
N THR A 209 25.64 0.55 52.05
CA THR A 209 26.94 0.43 52.70
C THR A 209 28.01 0.05 51.67
N CYS A 210 29.10 0.82 51.59
CA CYS A 210 30.20 0.54 50.66
C CYS A 210 30.86 -0.80 51.00
N PRO A 211 30.94 -1.73 50.05
CA PRO A 211 31.62 -3.03 50.29
C PRO A 211 33.12 -2.89 50.49
N GLN A 212 33.75 -1.80 50.07
CA GLN A 212 35.18 -1.59 50.18
C GLN A 212 35.60 -0.88 51.48
N CYS A 213 34.90 0.21 51.85
CA CYS A 213 35.31 1.05 52.97
C CYS A 213 34.29 1.14 54.13
N GLY A 214 33.10 0.57 53.97
CA GLY A 214 32.04 0.54 54.98
C GLY A 214 31.31 1.88 55.17
N LYS A 215 31.62 2.92 54.44
CA LYS A 215 30.93 4.22 54.46
C LYS A 215 29.62 4.17 53.69
N GLU A 216 28.78 5.19 53.89
CA GLU A 216 27.59 5.37 53.10
C GLU A 216 27.88 5.71 51.66
N MET A 217 27.13 5.09 50.75
CA MET A 217 27.13 5.41 49.32
C MET A 217 25.80 6.07 48.97
N HIS A 218 25.85 7.05 48.10
CA HIS A 218 24.67 7.78 47.60
C HIS A 218 24.47 7.52 46.12
N ARG A 219 23.18 7.47 45.72
CA ARG A 219 22.82 7.31 44.32
C ARG A 219 23.27 8.54 43.51
N VAL A 220 23.78 8.30 42.30
CA VAL A 220 24.05 9.38 41.34
C VAL A 220 22.77 10.09 40.93
N PRO A 221 22.81 11.42 40.71
CA PRO A 221 21.54 12.20 40.51
C PRO A 221 20.86 11.97 39.14
N GLU A 222 21.55 11.40 38.18
CA GLU A 222 21.10 11.24 36.82
C GLU A 222 19.94 10.22 36.69
N VAL A 223 19.16 10.38 35.62
CA VAL A 223 18.17 9.39 35.16
C VAL A 223 18.64 8.77 33.86
N ILE A 224 18.11 7.59 33.55
CA ILE A 224 18.42 6.88 32.30
C ILE A 224 17.72 7.56 31.13
N ASP A 225 18.33 7.50 29.96
CA ASP A 225 17.76 7.89 28.68
C ASP A 225 16.47 7.09 28.39
N CYS A 226 15.40 7.75 27.98
CA CYS A 226 14.13 7.11 27.64
C CYS A 226 14.24 6.08 26.51
N TRP A 227 15.26 6.19 25.65
CA TRP A 227 15.53 5.18 24.64
C TRP A 227 16.02 3.86 25.24
N PHE A 228 16.70 3.90 26.37
CA PHE A 228 17.03 2.71 27.15
C PHE A 228 15.74 2.05 27.68
N ASP A 229 14.86 2.82 28.29
CA ASP A 229 13.59 2.29 28.78
C ASP A 229 12.78 1.62 27.66
N SER A 230 12.70 2.26 26.49
CA SER A 230 12.00 1.70 25.33
C SER A 230 12.67 0.45 24.74
N GLY A 231 13.98 0.39 24.79
CA GLY A 231 14.77 -0.79 24.36
C GLY A 231 14.66 -1.97 25.31
N ALA A 232 14.35 -1.70 26.58
CA ALA A 232 14.13 -2.71 27.61
C ALA A 232 12.77 -3.42 27.52
N MET A 233 11.84 -2.90 26.72
CA MET A 233 10.45 -3.38 26.66
C MET A 233 10.32 -4.91 26.51
N PRO A 234 11.08 -5.59 25.63
CA PRO A 234 10.89 -7.03 25.41
C PRO A 234 11.04 -7.91 26.65
N PHE A 235 11.88 -7.51 27.58
CA PHE A 235 12.09 -8.25 28.84
C PHE A 235 11.44 -7.56 30.04
N ALA A 236 11.40 -6.23 30.07
CA ALA A 236 10.79 -5.46 31.15
C ALA A 236 9.29 -5.71 31.29
N GLN A 237 8.55 -5.88 30.18
CA GLN A 237 7.12 -6.18 30.21
C GLN A 237 6.79 -7.50 30.96
N HIS A 238 7.72 -8.43 31.00
CA HIS A 238 7.57 -9.71 31.69
C HIS A 238 8.18 -9.70 33.09
N HIS A 239 8.79 -8.60 33.53
CA HIS A 239 9.62 -8.52 34.73
C HIS A 239 10.73 -9.59 34.74
N TYR A 240 11.25 -9.90 33.53
CA TYR A 240 12.37 -10.84 33.37
C TYR A 240 13.67 -10.22 33.94
N PRO A 241 14.54 -10.97 34.64
CA PRO A 241 14.50 -12.41 34.85
C PRO A 241 13.76 -12.87 36.11
N PHE A 242 13.09 -11.99 36.85
CA PHE A 242 12.51 -12.30 38.16
C PHE A 242 11.20 -13.05 38.05
N GLU A 243 10.42 -12.81 37.01
CA GLU A 243 9.12 -13.40 36.73
C GLU A 243 9.02 -13.78 35.26
N ASN A 244 8.04 -14.65 34.94
CA ASN A 244 7.63 -14.99 33.55
C ASN A 244 8.76 -15.44 32.61
N GLN A 245 9.74 -16.17 33.15
CA GLN A 245 10.91 -16.60 32.37
C GLN A 245 10.54 -17.48 31.17
N GLU A 246 9.61 -18.43 31.34
CA GLU A 246 9.14 -19.31 30.25
C GLU A 246 8.47 -18.49 29.15
N LEU A 247 7.54 -17.63 29.51
CA LEU A 247 6.80 -16.76 28.58
C LEU A 247 7.77 -15.84 27.79
N PHE A 248 8.76 -15.27 28.47
CA PHE A 248 9.80 -14.50 27.80
C PHE A 248 10.53 -15.32 26.74
N HIS A 249 10.98 -16.52 27.07
CA HIS A 249 11.71 -17.37 26.12
C HIS A 249 10.85 -17.86 24.96
N GLU A 250 9.53 -18.00 25.13
CA GLU A 250 8.60 -18.33 24.05
C GLU A 250 8.39 -17.17 23.08
N GLN A 251 8.45 -15.93 23.57
CA GLN A 251 8.09 -14.74 22.80
C GLN A 251 9.30 -13.92 22.32
N PHE A 252 10.50 -14.27 22.73
CA PHE A 252 11.71 -13.55 22.36
C PHE A 252 12.68 -14.41 21.51
N PRO A 253 13.16 -13.92 20.38
CA PRO A 253 12.89 -12.61 19.77
C PRO A 253 11.45 -12.48 19.23
N ALA A 254 11.00 -11.22 19.06
CA ALA A 254 9.71 -10.96 18.43
C ALA A 254 9.74 -11.39 16.95
N GLN A 255 8.66 -11.98 16.46
CA GLN A 255 8.55 -12.40 15.06
C GLN A 255 8.50 -11.19 14.12
N PHE A 256 7.85 -10.11 14.54
CA PHE A 256 7.62 -8.95 13.69
C PHE A 256 7.52 -7.66 14.50
N ILE A 257 8.17 -6.61 14.00
CA ILE A 257 7.94 -5.23 14.43
C ILE A 257 7.83 -4.31 13.20
N SER A 258 7.25 -3.13 13.37
CA SER A 258 7.16 -2.13 12.31
C SER A 258 7.08 -0.72 12.90
N GLU A 259 7.93 0.16 12.40
CA GLU A 259 7.93 1.60 12.68
C GLU A 259 8.56 2.34 11.51
N ALA A 260 8.58 3.67 11.58
CA ALA A 260 9.15 4.51 10.54
C ALA A 260 10.68 4.50 10.50
N VAL A 261 11.24 4.98 9.40
CA VAL A 261 12.67 4.94 9.10
C VAL A 261 13.54 5.72 10.10
N ASP A 262 13.00 6.74 10.76
CA ASP A 262 13.69 7.50 11.79
C ASP A 262 14.05 6.62 13.00
N GLN A 263 13.34 5.53 13.23
CA GLN A 263 13.60 4.58 14.31
C GLN A 263 14.88 3.75 14.13
N THR A 264 15.53 3.82 12.99
CA THR A 264 16.92 3.33 12.83
C THR A 264 17.92 4.07 13.71
N ARG A 265 17.58 5.26 14.18
CA ARG A 265 18.34 6.09 15.14
C ARG A 265 17.59 6.26 16.47
N GLY A 266 16.62 5.41 16.74
CA GLY A 266 15.79 5.45 17.94
C GLY A 266 15.51 4.03 18.43
N TRP A 267 14.25 3.62 18.37
CA TRP A 267 13.79 2.36 18.97
C TRP A 267 14.42 1.10 18.37
N PHE A 268 14.56 1.02 17.05
CA PHE A 268 15.23 -0.15 16.44
C PHE A 268 16.64 -0.33 16.97
N TYR A 269 17.37 0.76 17.14
CA TYR A 269 18.72 0.70 17.68
C TYR A 269 18.74 0.32 19.17
N SER A 270 17.92 0.93 20.02
CA SER A 270 17.90 0.61 21.44
C SER A 270 17.49 -0.83 21.71
N LEU A 271 16.47 -1.35 21.00
CA LEU A 271 16.11 -2.77 21.02
C LEU A 271 17.29 -3.68 20.67
N HIS A 272 17.95 -3.36 19.57
CA HIS A 272 19.09 -4.15 19.06
C HIS A 272 20.29 -4.10 19.97
N ALA A 273 20.61 -2.92 20.51
CA ALA A 273 21.70 -2.71 21.43
C ALA A 273 21.53 -3.51 22.72
N GLU A 274 20.39 -3.40 23.39
CA GLU A 274 20.13 -4.11 24.63
C GLU A 274 20.00 -5.61 24.44
N SER A 275 19.37 -6.07 23.37
CA SER A 275 19.32 -7.49 23.04
C SER A 275 20.70 -8.09 22.79
N THR A 276 21.56 -7.36 22.09
CA THR A 276 22.94 -7.81 21.85
C THR A 276 23.74 -7.85 23.15
N LEU A 277 23.62 -6.83 24.00
CA LEU A 277 24.35 -6.77 25.27
C LEU A 277 23.93 -7.86 26.25
N LEU A 278 22.63 -8.13 26.36
CA LEU A 278 22.07 -9.07 27.35
C LEU A 278 22.02 -10.51 26.87
N PHE A 279 21.64 -10.72 25.60
CA PHE A 279 21.33 -12.04 25.06
C PHE A 279 22.20 -12.45 23.89
N ASN A 280 22.97 -11.51 23.32
CA ASN A 280 23.79 -11.71 22.14
C ASN A 280 23.05 -12.32 20.94
N LYS A 281 21.81 -11.84 20.71
CA LYS A 281 21.00 -12.20 19.56
C LYS A 281 20.06 -11.06 19.15
N PRO A 282 19.48 -11.12 17.95
CA PRO A 282 18.51 -10.11 17.51
C PRO A 282 17.30 -10.04 18.44
N CYS A 283 16.73 -8.83 18.59
CA CYS A 283 15.52 -8.61 19.35
C CYS A 283 14.25 -8.98 18.56
N PHE A 284 14.33 -8.92 17.25
CA PHE A 284 13.23 -9.18 16.32
C PHE A 284 13.76 -9.87 15.07
N GLU A 285 12.90 -10.69 14.45
CA GLU A 285 13.24 -11.48 13.27
C GLU A 285 12.95 -10.74 11.97
N ASN A 286 11.80 -10.06 11.90
CA ASN A 286 11.32 -9.34 10.73
C ASN A 286 10.92 -7.92 11.09
N VAL A 287 11.24 -6.97 10.21
CA VAL A 287 10.84 -5.58 10.39
C VAL A 287 10.47 -4.93 9.05
N ILE A 288 9.29 -4.35 8.98
CA ILE A 288 8.92 -3.43 7.90
C ILE A 288 9.24 -2.01 8.38
N VAL A 289 10.11 -1.35 7.63
CA VAL A 289 10.47 0.05 7.88
C VAL A 289 9.58 0.94 7.05
N LEU A 290 8.76 1.74 7.71
CA LEU A 290 7.75 2.58 7.05
C LEU A 290 8.36 3.88 6.52
N GLY A 291 7.87 4.31 5.35
CA GLY A 291 8.10 5.64 4.82
C GLY A 291 7.23 6.69 5.53
N HIS A 292 7.53 7.97 5.32
CA HIS A 292 6.75 9.06 5.87
C HIS A 292 5.44 9.27 5.12
N VAL A 293 4.39 9.65 5.84
CA VAL A 293 3.15 10.15 5.24
C VAL A 293 3.31 11.64 4.96
N GLN A 294 3.08 12.00 3.71
CA GLN A 294 3.21 13.37 3.18
C GLN A 294 1.84 13.94 2.82
N ASP A 295 1.76 15.26 2.66
CA ASP A 295 0.57 15.92 2.13
C ASP A 295 0.38 15.60 0.62
N GLU A 296 -0.69 16.11 0.05
CA GLU A 296 -1.02 15.90 -1.38
C GLU A 296 0.07 16.38 -2.36
N ASN A 297 0.90 17.33 -1.93
CA ASN A 297 2.00 17.91 -2.70
C ASN A 297 3.35 17.20 -2.45
N GLY A 298 3.37 16.16 -1.62
CA GLY A 298 4.59 15.45 -1.25
C GLY A 298 5.46 16.18 -0.22
N GLN A 299 4.89 17.12 0.53
CA GLN A 299 5.56 17.84 1.58
C GLN A 299 5.37 17.16 2.93
N LYS A 300 6.39 17.25 3.79
CA LYS A 300 6.29 16.76 5.17
C LYS A 300 5.16 17.49 5.90
N MET A 301 4.27 16.74 6.52
CA MET A 301 3.21 17.29 7.37
C MET A 301 3.79 17.88 8.65
N SER A 302 3.35 19.08 9.01
CA SER A 302 3.64 19.69 10.30
C SER A 302 2.51 20.63 10.73
N LYS A 303 2.28 20.71 12.04
CA LYS A 303 1.28 21.64 12.60
C LYS A 303 1.61 23.09 12.27
N SER A 304 2.89 23.46 12.26
CA SER A 304 3.36 24.80 11.96
C SER A 304 3.10 25.24 10.52
N LYS A 305 3.07 24.30 9.57
CA LYS A 305 2.75 24.57 8.16
C LYS A 305 1.26 24.50 7.85
N GLY A 306 0.43 24.04 8.79
CA GLY A 306 -1.01 23.90 8.60
C GLY A 306 -1.44 22.84 7.58
N ASN A 307 -0.53 21.94 7.19
CA ASN A 307 -0.77 20.87 6.22
C ASN A 307 -0.94 19.48 6.86
N ALA A 308 -1.00 19.42 8.20
CA ALA A 308 -1.23 18.18 8.92
C ALA A 308 -2.70 17.76 8.80
N VAL A 309 -2.94 16.50 8.51
CA VAL A 309 -4.28 15.89 8.51
C VAL A 309 -4.56 15.35 9.90
N ASP A 310 -5.69 15.73 10.49
CA ASP A 310 -6.15 15.13 11.74
C ASP A 310 -6.67 13.72 11.46
N PRO A 311 -6.13 12.67 12.11
CA PRO A 311 -6.56 11.29 11.88
C PRO A 311 -8.05 11.06 12.20
N PHE A 312 -8.59 11.72 13.23
CA PHE A 312 -10.00 11.55 13.62
C PHE A 312 -10.95 12.17 12.59
N ASP A 313 -10.59 13.34 12.04
CA ASP A 313 -11.36 13.95 10.95
C ASP A 313 -11.35 13.06 9.69
N ALA A 314 -10.21 12.46 9.37
CA ALA A 314 -10.09 11.54 8.25
C ALA A 314 -10.90 10.25 8.48
N LEU A 315 -10.87 9.69 9.70
CA LEU A 315 -11.66 8.52 10.07
C LEU A 315 -13.17 8.80 9.96
N GLU A 316 -13.61 9.96 10.41
CA GLU A 316 -15.02 10.37 10.31
C GLU A 316 -15.46 10.56 8.86
N LYS A 317 -14.60 11.13 8.02
CA LYS A 317 -14.93 11.44 6.63
C LYS A 317 -14.89 10.23 5.70
N TYR A 318 -13.89 9.36 5.85
CA TYR A 318 -13.64 8.25 4.92
C TYR A 318 -13.97 6.86 5.50
N GLY A 319 -13.97 6.74 6.83
CA GLY A 319 -14.04 5.47 7.52
C GLY A 319 -12.67 4.77 7.63
N ALA A 320 -12.52 3.97 8.66
CA ALA A 320 -11.25 3.30 8.94
C ALA A 320 -10.82 2.32 7.84
N ASP A 321 -11.75 1.54 7.30
CA ASP A 321 -11.46 0.55 6.26
C ASP A 321 -10.91 1.19 4.99
N ALA A 322 -11.47 2.34 4.57
CA ALA A 322 -11.01 3.05 3.37
C ALA A 322 -9.59 3.57 3.52
N ILE A 323 -9.25 4.10 4.70
CA ILE A 323 -7.91 4.60 5.02
C ILE A 323 -6.93 3.43 5.09
N ARG A 324 -7.28 2.35 5.79
CA ARG A 324 -6.46 1.13 5.87
C ARG A 324 -6.18 0.56 4.48
N TRP A 325 -7.22 0.40 3.67
CA TRP A 325 -7.09 -0.10 2.30
C TRP A 325 -6.17 0.78 1.45
N TYR A 326 -6.32 2.09 1.53
CA TYR A 326 -5.46 3.03 0.83
C TYR A 326 -3.99 2.82 1.16
N PHE A 327 -3.63 2.71 2.45
CA PHE A 327 -2.26 2.49 2.86
C PHE A 327 -1.70 1.14 2.44
N TYR A 328 -2.54 0.11 2.35
CA TYR A 328 -2.08 -1.21 1.93
C TYR A 328 -1.85 -1.32 0.42
N ILE A 329 -2.72 -0.72 -0.39
CA ILE A 329 -2.69 -0.92 -1.84
C ILE A 329 -1.88 0.15 -2.60
N ASN A 330 -1.73 1.35 -2.04
CA ASN A 330 -1.23 2.50 -2.79
C ASN A 330 0.23 2.34 -3.22
N SER A 331 1.10 1.95 -2.30
CA SER A 331 2.54 1.83 -2.55
C SER A 331 3.21 0.87 -1.56
N ALA A 332 4.47 0.54 -1.84
CA ALA A 332 5.30 -0.21 -0.90
C ALA A 332 5.39 0.56 0.44
N PRO A 333 5.29 -0.13 1.59
CA PRO A 333 5.22 0.50 2.91
C PRO A 333 6.41 1.42 3.25
N TRP A 334 7.59 1.11 2.70
CA TRP A 334 8.83 1.86 2.94
C TRP A 334 8.98 3.13 2.09
N LEU A 335 8.10 3.34 1.10
CA LEU A 335 8.12 4.54 0.27
C LEU A 335 7.30 5.66 0.93
N PRO A 336 7.68 6.93 0.72
CA PRO A 336 6.84 8.05 1.12
C PRO A 336 5.46 7.94 0.50
N ASN A 337 4.43 8.14 1.30
CA ASN A 337 3.04 8.02 0.89
C ASN A 337 2.34 9.37 0.96
N ARG A 338 1.80 9.84 -0.18
CA ARG A 338 1.00 11.05 -0.24
C ARG A 338 -0.43 10.72 0.17
N PHE A 339 -0.91 11.39 1.22
CA PHE A 339 -2.29 11.23 1.68
C PHE A 339 -3.18 12.35 1.13
N HIS A 340 -4.19 11.98 0.35
CA HIS A 340 -5.21 12.91 -0.10
C HIS A 340 -6.56 12.20 -0.32
N GLY A 341 -7.66 12.93 -0.06
CA GLY A 341 -8.99 12.36 0.00
C GLY A 341 -9.50 11.75 -1.29
N LYS A 342 -9.15 12.32 -2.44
CA LYS A 342 -9.56 11.77 -3.76
C LYS A 342 -9.01 10.37 -3.99
N ALA A 343 -7.73 10.14 -3.65
CA ALA A 343 -7.12 8.83 -3.81
C ALA A 343 -7.70 7.80 -2.83
N VAL A 344 -7.99 8.21 -1.59
CA VAL A 344 -8.68 7.35 -0.61
C VAL A 344 -10.07 6.94 -1.11
N MET A 345 -10.86 7.88 -1.62
CA MET A 345 -12.19 7.60 -2.16
C MET A 345 -12.16 6.73 -3.42
N GLU A 346 -11.18 6.93 -4.30
CA GLU A 346 -11.01 6.09 -5.48
C GLU A 346 -10.65 4.65 -5.12
N GLY A 347 -9.73 4.45 -4.19
CA GLY A 347 -9.39 3.13 -3.66
C GLY A 347 -10.58 2.44 -3.00
N GLN A 348 -11.36 3.18 -2.23
CA GLN A 348 -12.61 2.70 -1.63
C GLN A 348 -13.60 2.25 -2.70
N ARG A 349 -13.83 3.05 -3.72
CA ARG A 349 -14.76 2.75 -4.80
C ARG A 349 -14.36 1.49 -5.58
N LYS A 350 -13.09 1.37 -5.94
CA LYS A 350 -12.59 0.26 -6.77
C LYS A 350 -12.67 -1.11 -6.09
N PHE A 351 -12.43 -1.17 -4.81
CA PHE A 351 -12.42 -2.43 -4.06
C PHE A 351 -13.65 -2.58 -3.16
N MET A 352 -13.77 -1.73 -2.16
CA MET A 352 -14.84 -1.85 -1.16
C MET A 352 -16.22 -1.66 -1.78
N GLY A 353 -16.38 -0.65 -2.64
CA GLY A 353 -17.62 -0.41 -3.35
C GLY A 353 -18.02 -1.56 -4.26
N THR A 354 -17.07 -2.14 -4.97
CA THR A 354 -17.31 -3.28 -5.87
C THR A 354 -17.68 -4.54 -5.07
N LEU A 355 -16.97 -4.84 -3.99
CA LEU A 355 -17.30 -5.96 -3.11
C LEU A 355 -18.69 -5.78 -2.47
N TRP A 356 -18.98 -4.60 -1.98
CA TRP A 356 -20.26 -4.28 -1.37
C TRP A 356 -21.42 -4.42 -2.36
N ASN A 357 -21.26 -3.93 -3.58
CA ASN A 357 -22.28 -4.06 -4.61
C ASN A 357 -22.53 -5.53 -5.01
N THR A 358 -21.49 -6.33 -5.06
CA THR A 358 -21.60 -7.78 -5.31
C THR A 358 -22.33 -8.48 -4.17
N TYR A 359 -21.99 -8.15 -2.95
CA TYR A 359 -22.69 -8.62 -1.76
C TYR A 359 -24.17 -8.19 -1.75
N ALA A 360 -24.45 -6.92 -2.04
CA ALA A 360 -25.81 -6.41 -2.12
C ALA A 360 -26.64 -7.10 -3.21
N PHE A 361 -26.04 -7.39 -4.35
CA PHE A 361 -26.67 -8.18 -5.42
C PHE A 361 -27.06 -9.57 -4.90
N PHE A 362 -26.14 -10.27 -4.24
CA PHE A 362 -26.42 -11.58 -3.65
C PHE A 362 -27.58 -11.51 -2.65
N VAL A 363 -27.54 -10.58 -1.73
CA VAL A 363 -28.57 -10.42 -0.68
C VAL A 363 -29.92 -10.11 -1.27
N LEU A 364 -29.98 -9.24 -2.28
CA LEU A 364 -31.23 -8.90 -2.96
C LEU A 364 -31.94 -10.14 -3.51
N TYR A 365 -31.21 -10.93 -4.27
CA TYR A 365 -31.83 -12.13 -4.90
C TYR A 365 -32.03 -13.27 -3.91
N ALA A 366 -31.11 -13.45 -2.96
CA ALA A 366 -31.27 -14.43 -1.88
C ALA A 366 -32.55 -14.17 -1.05
N ASN A 367 -32.86 -12.90 -0.78
CA ASN A 367 -34.09 -12.53 -0.08
C ASN A 367 -35.35 -12.80 -0.93
N ILE A 368 -35.30 -12.51 -2.24
CA ILE A 368 -36.39 -12.79 -3.16
C ILE A 368 -36.71 -14.29 -3.23
N ASP A 369 -35.66 -15.13 -3.30
CA ASP A 369 -35.79 -16.59 -3.43
C ASP A 369 -35.83 -17.31 -2.10
N ASN A 370 -35.75 -16.62 -0.96
CA ASN A 370 -35.60 -17.19 0.37
C ASN A 370 -34.46 -18.22 0.43
N PHE A 371 -33.34 -17.88 -0.18
CA PHE A 371 -32.19 -18.77 -0.28
C PHE A 371 -31.50 -18.92 1.09
N ASP A 372 -31.23 -20.16 1.48
CA ASP A 372 -30.47 -20.51 2.68
C ASP A 372 -29.34 -21.46 2.29
N ALA A 373 -28.11 -20.98 2.37
CA ALA A 373 -26.91 -21.74 1.98
C ALA A 373 -26.70 -23.02 2.80
N THR A 374 -27.23 -23.08 4.03
CA THR A 374 -27.11 -24.28 4.89
C THR A 374 -27.93 -25.47 4.39
N LYS A 375 -28.89 -25.23 3.49
CA LYS A 375 -29.76 -26.27 2.92
C LYS A 375 -29.21 -26.91 1.64
N TYR A 376 -28.11 -26.41 1.13
CA TYR A 376 -27.51 -26.89 -0.11
C TYR A 376 -26.03 -27.19 0.09
N ALA A 377 -25.48 -28.04 -0.74
CA ALA A 377 -24.05 -28.34 -0.78
C ALA A 377 -23.46 -27.87 -2.12
N LEU A 378 -22.21 -27.38 -2.06
CA LEU A 378 -21.43 -27.10 -3.26
C LEU A 378 -20.91 -28.44 -3.79
N ASP A 379 -21.46 -28.91 -4.91
CA ASP A 379 -21.01 -30.12 -5.61
C ASP A 379 -20.21 -29.71 -6.86
N TYR A 380 -18.89 -29.73 -6.73
CA TYR A 380 -17.97 -29.27 -7.76
C TYR A 380 -18.19 -29.93 -9.13
N GLU A 381 -18.49 -31.24 -9.14
CA GLU A 381 -18.69 -32.00 -10.39
C GLU A 381 -19.93 -31.57 -11.18
N LYS A 382 -20.92 -31.00 -10.48
CA LYS A 382 -22.16 -30.51 -11.10
C LYS A 382 -22.08 -29.05 -11.54
N LEU A 383 -20.99 -28.35 -11.26
CA LEU A 383 -20.86 -26.94 -11.58
C LEU A 383 -20.58 -26.72 -13.07
N PRO A 384 -21.19 -25.69 -13.68
CA PRO A 384 -20.81 -25.24 -15.01
C PRO A 384 -19.42 -24.62 -15.00
N VAL A 385 -18.83 -24.47 -16.18
CA VAL A 385 -17.46 -23.97 -16.35
C VAL A 385 -17.24 -22.60 -15.71
N MET A 386 -18.21 -21.70 -15.81
CA MET A 386 -18.11 -20.36 -15.23
C MET A 386 -17.98 -20.39 -13.70
N ASP A 387 -18.72 -21.29 -13.03
CA ASP A 387 -18.63 -21.47 -11.59
C ASP A 387 -17.28 -22.08 -11.19
N LYS A 388 -16.82 -23.08 -11.92
CA LYS A 388 -15.49 -23.67 -11.74
C LYS A 388 -14.38 -22.65 -11.91
N TRP A 389 -14.52 -21.76 -12.90
CA TRP A 389 -13.58 -20.67 -13.11
C TRP A 389 -13.51 -19.73 -11.89
N LEU A 390 -14.66 -19.29 -11.35
CA LEU A 390 -14.66 -18.41 -10.19
C LEU A 390 -14.02 -19.07 -8.97
N LEU A 391 -14.33 -20.34 -8.71
CA LEU A 391 -13.73 -21.10 -7.62
C LEU A 391 -12.24 -21.32 -7.79
N SER A 392 -11.77 -21.53 -9.03
CA SER A 392 -10.35 -21.63 -9.34
C SER A 392 -9.64 -20.29 -9.06
N LYS A 393 -10.17 -19.18 -9.56
CA LYS A 393 -9.66 -17.83 -9.29
C LYS A 393 -9.68 -17.49 -7.80
N LEU A 394 -10.73 -17.86 -7.09
CA LEU A 394 -10.84 -17.66 -5.65
C LEU A 394 -9.70 -18.35 -4.90
N ASN A 395 -9.51 -19.64 -5.15
CA ASN A 395 -8.50 -20.42 -4.46
C ASN A 395 -7.07 -20.04 -4.87
N SER A 396 -6.84 -19.69 -6.13
CA SER A 396 -5.57 -19.12 -6.59
C SER A 396 -5.28 -17.79 -5.88
N THR A 397 -6.29 -16.94 -5.69
CA THR A 397 -6.17 -15.67 -4.98
C THR A 397 -5.87 -15.86 -3.50
N VAL A 398 -6.57 -16.77 -2.82
CA VAL A 398 -6.29 -17.11 -1.42
C VAL A 398 -4.84 -17.59 -1.26
N LYS A 399 -4.38 -18.45 -2.15
CA LYS A 399 -3.01 -18.96 -2.16
C LYS A 399 -1.98 -17.83 -2.34
N GLU A 400 -2.21 -16.95 -3.30
CA GLU A 400 -1.34 -15.80 -3.57
C GLU A 400 -1.32 -14.83 -2.39
N VAL A 401 -2.47 -14.48 -1.83
CA VAL A 401 -2.57 -13.58 -0.67
C VAL A 401 -1.88 -14.17 0.56
N ASP A 402 -2.08 -15.45 0.84
CA ASP A 402 -1.44 -16.12 1.95
C ASP A 402 0.09 -16.12 1.81
N ASP A 403 0.58 -16.47 0.64
CA ASP A 403 2.03 -16.43 0.33
C ASP A 403 2.59 -15.00 0.39
N ASP A 404 1.91 -14.03 -0.17
CA ASP A 404 2.32 -12.63 -0.14
C ASP A 404 2.37 -12.09 1.29
N LEU A 405 1.36 -12.36 2.11
CA LEU A 405 1.34 -11.92 3.51
C LEU A 405 2.41 -12.63 4.34
N ALA A 406 2.64 -13.93 4.11
CA ALA A 406 3.71 -14.68 4.76
C ALA A 406 5.10 -14.11 4.46
N ASN A 407 5.27 -13.45 3.32
CA ASN A 407 6.51 -12.81 2.88
C ASN A 407 6.48 -11.28 2.99
N TYR A 408 5.51 -10.72 3.70
CA TYR A 408 5.34 -9.28 3.92
C TYR A 408 5.18 -8.43 2.64
N ARG A 409 4.65 -9.03 1.57
CA ARG A 409 4.32 -8.35 0.31
C ARG A 409 2.87 -7.83 0.35
N ILE A 410 2.63 -6.81 1.13
CA ILE A 410 1.28 -6.31 1.44
C ILE A 410 0.59 -5.68 0.23
N PRO A 411 1.21 -4.78 -0.56
CA PRO A 411 0.56 -4.22 -1.75
C PRO A 411 0.21 -5.29 -2.80
N GLU A 412 1.03 -6.30 -2.96
CA GLU A 412 0.79 -7.43 -3.87
C GLU A 412 -0.45 -8.21 -3.43
N ALA A 413 -0.57 -8.51 -2.14
CA ALA A 413 -1.75 -9.16 -1.57
C ALA A 413 -3.02 -8.33 -1.77
N ALA A 414 -2.94 -7.03 -1.53
CA ALA A 414 -4.07 -6.11 -1.74
C ALA A 414 -4.50 -6.07 -3.21
N ARG A 415 -3.56 -6.02 -4.15
CA ARG A 415 -3.86 -6.06 -5.59
C ARG A 415 -4.52 -7.36 -6.01
N ALA A 416 -4.04 -8.50 -5.51
CA ALA A 416 -4.66 -9.79 -5.78
C ALA A 416 -6.13 -9.83 -5.30
N LEU A 417 -6.43 -9.31 -4.12
CA LEU A 417 -7.79 -9.17 -3.62
C LEU A 417 -8.65 -8.28 -4.51
N GLN A 418 -8.13 -7.12 -4.90
CA GLN A 418 -8.85 -6.18 -5.77
C GLN A 418 -9.14 -6.79 -7.14
N ASP A 419 -8.18 -7.45 -7.76
CA ASP A 419 -8.33 -8.09 -9.05
C ASP A 419 -9.36 -9.22 -9.00
N PHE A 420 -9.36 -10.03 -7.96
CA PHE A 420 -10.38 -11.06 -7.78
C PHE A 420 -11.78 -10.46 -7.61
N VAL A 421 -11.95 -9.44 -6.82
CA VAL A 421 -13.24 -8.78 -6.59
C VAL A 421 -13.75 -8.15 -7.89
N ASP A 422 -12.88 -7.57 -8.69
CA ASP A 422 -13.22 -7.05 -10.02
C ASP A 422 -13.68 -8.18 -10.96
N ASP A 423 -12.95 -9.26 -11.04
CA ASP A 423 -13.30 -10.45 -11.84
C ASP A 423 -14.64 -11.05 -11.39
N MET A 424 -14.87 -11.17 -10.10
CA MET A 424 -16.11 -11.69 -9.53
C MET A 424 -17.30 -10.81 -9.91
N SER A 425 -17.17 -9.50 -9.77
CA SER A 425 -18.25 -8.54 -10.03
C SER A 425 -18.47 -8.29 -11.51
N ASN A 426 -17.42 -7.90 -12.22
CA ASN A 426 -17.53 -7.42 -13.61
C ASN A 426 -17.50 -8.53 -14.65
N TRP A 427 -17.17 -9.74 -14.25
CA TRP A 427 -17.18 -10.89 -15.14
C TRP A 427 -18.19 -11.95 -14.69
N TYR A 428 -17.97 -12.59 -13.55
CA TYR A 428 -18.84 -13.69 -13.09
C TYR A 428 -20.28 -13.23 -12.84
N VAL A 429 -20.50 -12.23 -12.00
CA VAL A 429 -21.86 -11.76 -11.65
C VAL A 429 -22.55 -11.21 -12.87
N ARG A 430 -21.88 -10.37 -13.63
CA ARG A 430 -22.46 -9.78 -14.83
C ARG A 430 -22.92 -10.85 -15.84
N ARG A 431 -22.13 -11.87 -16.07
CA ARG A 431 -22.46 -12.96 -16.98
C ARG A 431 -23.49 -13.95 -16.42
N SER A 432 -23.61 -14.02 -15.11
CA SER A 432 -24.48 -14.97 -14.42
C SER A 432 -25.82 -14.38 -13.97
N ARG A 433 -26.07 -13.10 -14.23
CA ARG A 433 -27.28 -12.40 -13.73
C ARG A 433 -28.58 -13.12 -14.06
N GLU A 434 -28.75 -13.60 -15.29
CA GLU A 434 -29.97 -14.30 -15.75
C GLU A 434 -30.20 -15.58 -14.95
N ARG A 435 -29.19 -16.25 -14.47
CA ARG A 435 -29.28 -17.44 -13.61
C ARG A 435 -29.98 -17.11 -12.28
N PHE A 436 -29.72 -15.93 -11.71
CA PHE A 436 -30.35 -15.45 -10.48
C PHE A 436 -31.79 -14.96 -10.72
N TRP A 437 -32.12 -14.53 -11.95
CA TRP A 437 -33.44 -14.07 -12.30
C TRP A 437 -34.36 -15.20 -12.73
N ALA A 438 -33.86 -16.35 -13.04
CA ALA A 438 -34.64 -17.51 -13.48
C ALA A 438 -35.73 -17.86 -12.46
N LYS A 439 -36.85 -18.36 -12.95
CA LYS A 439 -37.96 -18.81 -12.09
C LYS A 439 -37.61 -20.12 -11.40
N GLY A 440 -38.09 -20.26 -10.15
CA GLY A 440 -37.89 -21.47 -9.36
C GLY A 440 -36.48 -21.62 -8.81
N MET A 441 -36.18 -22.78 -8.29
CA MET A 441 -34.86 -23.14 -7.69
C MET A 441 -34.28 -24.38 -8.39
N GLU A 442 -34.03 -24.25 -9.69
CA GLU A 442 -33.40 -25.30 -10.46
C GLU A 442 -31.89 -25.43 -10.07
N GLN A 443 -31.29 -26.56 -10.42
CA GLN A 443 -29.92 -26.88 -10.05
C GLN A 443 -28.92 -25.80 -10.49
N ASP A 444 -29.08 -25.24 -11.69
CA ASP A 444 -28.18 -24.18 -12.17
C ASP A 444 -28.25 -22.90 -11.31
N LYS A 445 -29.42 -22.53 -10.86
CA LYS A 445 -29.62 -21.39 -9.95
C LYS A 445 -29.00 -21.66 -8.57
N ILE A 446 -29.18 -22.86 -8.04
CA ILE A 446 -28.55 -23.31 -6.80
C ILE A 446 -27.03 -23.27 -6.93
N ASN A 447 -26.48 -23.74 -8.04
CA ASN A 447 -25.05 -23.68 -8.32
C ASN A 447 -24.55 -22.23 -8.32
N ALA A 448 -25.28 -21.30 -8.95
CA ALA A 448 -24.93 -19.89 -8.98
C ALA A 448 -24.91 -19.28 -7.57
N TYR A 449 -25.93 -19.52 -6.77
CA TYR A 449 -25.98 -19.05 -5.39
C TYR A 449 -24.87 -19.63 -4.54
N MET A 450 -24.66 -20.93 -4.58
CA MET A 450 -23.64 -21.59 -3.76
C MET A 450 -22.22 -21.16 -4.14
N THR A 451 -21.97 -20.99 -5.42
CA THR A 451 -20.67 -20.48 -5.91
C THR A 451 -20.41 -19.05 -5.46
N LEU A 452 -21.38 -18.17 -5.66
CA LEU A 452 -21.23 -16.77 -5.24
C LEU A 452 -21.17 -16.61 -3.72
N TYR A 453 -21.97 -17.37 -2.98
CA TYR A 453 -21.92 -17.41 -1.52
C TYR A 453 -20.52 -17.82 -1.01
N THR A 454 -20.00 -18.92 -1.56
CA THR A 454 -18.65 -19.42 -1.21
C THR A 454 -17.59 -18.36 -1.52
N ALA A 455 -17.68 -17.73 -2.69
CA ALA A 455 -16.73 -16.69 -3.08
C ALA A 455 -16.81 -15.46 -2.16
N LEU A 456 -18.00 -14.97 -1.85
CA LEU A 456 -18.19 -13.80 -0.97
C LEU A 456 -17.70 -14.05 0.46
N VAL A 457 -18.02 -15.20 1.03
CA VAL A 457 -17.60 -15.55 2.38
C VAL A 457 -16.08 -15.75 2.45
N THR A 458 -15.53 -16.50 1.51
CA THR A 458 -14.09 -16.79 1.48
C THR A 458 -13.26 -15.53 1.24
N ILE A 459 -13.65 -14.69 0.27
CA ILE A 459 -12.90 -13.46 0.00
C ILE A 459 -13.02 -12.44 1.15
N SER A 460 -14.16 -12.41 1.83
CA SER A 460 -14.36 -11.57 3.02
C SER A 460 -13.43 -12.02 4.16
N LYS A 461 -13.33 -13.31 4.42
CA LYS A 461 -12.37 -13.84 5.39
C LYS A 461 -10.92 -13.54 5.02
N THR A 462 -10.59 -13.64 3.74
CA THR A 462 -9.24 -13.35 3.23
C THR A 462 -8.88 -11.87 3.35
N ALA A 463 -9.85 -10.97 3.12
CA ALA A 463 -9.69 -9.53 3.20
C ALA A 463 -9.86 -8.95 4.63
N ALA A 464 -10.40 -9.73 5.57
CA ALA A 464 -10.71 -9.25 6.91
C ALA A 464 -9.54 -8.58 7.66
N PRO A 465 -8.29 -9.06 7.55
CA PRO A 465 -7.15 -8.37 8.17
C PRO A 465 -6.91 -6.96 7.63
N MET A 466 -7.33 -6.66 6.40
CA MET A 466 -7.13 -5.36 5.77
C MET A 466 -8.33 -4.41 5.93
N VAL A 467 -9.55 -4.93 5.78
CA VAL A 467 -10.81 -4.17 5.86
C VAL A 467 -11.78 -4.81 6.88
N PRO A 468 -11.44 -4.74 8.17
CA PRO A 468 -12.08 -5.53 9.22
C PRO A 468 -13.55 -5.22 9.44
N PHE A 469 -14.00 -3.98 9.29
CA PHE A 469 -15.37 -3.58 9.62
C PHE A 469 -16.37 -4.00 8.54
N MET A 470 -16.03 -3.75 7.28
CA MET A 470 -16.86 -4.15 6.15
C MET A 470 -17.03 -5.66 6.06
N THR A 471 -15.95 -6.40 6.24
CA THR A 471 -15.97 -7.85 6.17
C THR A 471 -16.74 -8.48 7.33
N GLU A 472 -16.69 -7.88 8.51
CA GLU A 472 -17.52 -8.30 9.66
C GLU A 472 -19.00 -8.13 9.34
N GLU A 473 -19.42 -7.01 8.77
CA GLU A 473 -20.82 -6.79 8.39
C GLU A 473 -21.31 -7.83 7.37
N ILE A 474 -20.50 -8.10 6.35
CA ILE A 474 -20.80 -9.14 5.35
C ILE A 474 -20.93 -10.51 6.03
N TYR A 475 -20.00 -10.86 6.92
CA TYR A 475 -20.01 -12.13 7.64
C TYR A 475 -21.25 -12.30 8.53
N GLN A 476 -21.61 -11.27 9.31
CA GLN A 476 -22.80 -11.30 10.15
C GLN A 476 -24.05 -11.57 9.33
N ASN A 477 -24.18 -10.93 8.18
CA ASN A 477 -25.37 -11.03 7.32
C ASN A 477 -25.39 -12.32 6.48
N LEU A 478 -24.23 -12.81 6.01
CA LEU A 478 -24.19 -14.02 5.17
C LEU A 478 -24.06 -15.31 5.95
N VAL A 479 -23.36 -15.31 7.07
CA VAL A 479 -23.04 -16.52 7.83
C VAL A 479 -23.83 -16.60 9.13
N ARG A 480 -23.66 -15.64 10.02
CA ARG A 480 -24.31 -15.68 11.36
C ARG A 480 -25.84 -15.62 11.28
N SER A 481 -26.39 -14.95 10.29
CA SER A 481 -27.85 -14.87 10.10
C SER A 481 -28.51 -16.22 9.84
N ILE A 482 -27.76 -17.21 9.35
CA ILE A 482 -28.29 -18.54 8.99
C ILE A 482 -27.65 -19.67 9.80
N ASP A 483 -26.57 -19.42 10.52
CA ASP A 483 -25.85 -20.40 11.32
C ASP A 483 -25.28 -19.75 12.61
N GLU A 484 -26.03 -19.83 13.68
CA GLU A 484 -25.63 -19.30 14.99
C GLU A 484 -24.47 -20.08 15.62
N THR A 485 -24.15 -21.27 15.12
CA THR A 485 -23.03 -22.10 15.61
C THR A 485 -21.68 -21.69 15.02
N ALA A 486 -21.68 -20.90 13.94
CA ALA A 486 -20.47 -20.33 13.37
C ALA A 486 -19.76 -19.39 14.36
N PRO A 487 -18.45 -19.16 14.24
CA PRO A 487 -17.75 -18.20 15.10
C PRO A 487 -18.47 -16.86 15.18
N GLU A 488 -18.50 -16.25 16.36
CA GLU A 488 -19.27 -15.03 16.63
C GLU A 488 -18.84 -13.83 15.79
N SER A 489 -17.58 -13.82 15.36
CA SER A 489 -17.01 -12.79 14.52
C SER A 489 -16.17 -13.41 13.40
N ILE A 490 -16.09 -12.74 12.26
CA ILE A 490 -15.18 -13.13 11.17
C ILE A 490 -13.73 -13.18 11.66
N HIS A 491 -13.38 -12.33 12.64
CA HIS A 491 -12.04 -12.22 13.21
C HIS A 491 -11.68 -13.38 14.17
N LEU A 492 -12.66 -14.23 14.51
CA LEU A 492 -12.46 -15.48 15.23
C LEU A 492 -12.40 -16.69 14.30
N CYS A 493 -12.62 -16.49 13.01
CA CYS A 493 -12.45 -17.52 12.00
C CYS A 493 -10.97 -17.71 11.67
N ASP A 494 -10.61 -18.92 11.27
CA ASP A 494 -9.30 -19.19 10.68
C ASP A 494 -9.19 -18.50 9.30
N PHE A 495 -7.95 -18.16 8.92
CA PHE A 495 -7.68 -17.72 7.57
C PHE A 495 -8.05 -18.84 6.59
N PRO A 496 -8.70 -18.52 5.44
CA PRO A 496 -9.16 -19.55 4.51
C PRO A 496 -8.03 -20.46 4.04
N GLN A 497 -8.31 -21.74 4.04
CA GLN A 497 -7.42 -22.74 3.47
C GLN A 497 -7.70 -22.90 1.97
N VAL A 498 -6.65 -23.12 1.20
CA VAL A 498 -6.74 -23.34 -0.25
C VAL A 498 -7.31 -24.72 -0.53
N GLU A 499 -8.36 -24.78 -1.32
CA GLU A 499 -8.90 -26.00 -1.90
C GLU A 499 -8.17 -26.27 -3.22
N GLU A 500 -7.04 -26.98 -3.16
CA GLU A 500 -6.19 -27.28 -4.31
C GLU A 500 -6.95 -27.97 -5.46
N GLY A 501 -7.94 -28.79 -5.14
CA GLY A 501 -8.79 -29.47 -6.13
C GLY A 501 -9.67 -28.55 -6.96
N PHE A 502 -9.87 -27.28 -6.53
CA PHE A 502 -10.62 -26.28 -7.27
C PHE A 502 -9.75 -25.43 -8.19
N ILE A 503 -8.44 -25.48 -8.04
CA ILE A 503 -7.50 -24.74 -8.88
C ILE A 503 -7.30 -25.47 -10.20
N ASP A 504 -7.68 -24.81 -11.30
CA ASP A 504 -7.52 -25.25 -12.67
C ASP A 504 -6.85 -24.14 -13.47
N LYS A 505 -5.53 -24.20 -13.56
CA LYS A 505 -4.71 -23.18 -14.25
C LYS A 505 -4.95 -23.12 -15.74
N GLU A 506 -5.31 -24.23 -16.37
CA GLU A 506 -5.68 -24.24 -17.79
C GLU A 506 -6.99 -23.47 -18.02
N LEU A 507 -7.99 -23.70 -17.18
CA LEU A 507 -9.26 -22.95 -17.22
C LEU A 507 -9.04 -21.46 -17.00
N GLU A 508 -8.24 -21.07 -16.00
CA GLU A 508 -7.89 -19.66 -15.77
C GLU A 508 -7.21 -19.03 -16.98
N ALA A 509 -6.23 -19.73 -17.58
CA ALA A 509 -5.50 -19.25 -18.76
C ALA A 509 -6.41 -19.09 -19.99
N LYS A 510 -7.33 -20.02 -20.23
CA LYS A 510 -8.31 -19.94 -21.30
C LYS A 510 -9.26 -18.74 -21.14
N MET A 511 -9.73 -18.51 -19.93
CA MET A 511 -10.58 -17.36 -19.65
C MET A 511 -9.83 -16.04 -19.76
N ASP A 512 -8.55 -15.97 -19.39
CA ASP A 512 -7.70 -14.81 -19.61
C ASP A 512 -7.56 -14.48 -21.11
N GLU A 513 -7.43 -15.48 -21.95
CA GLU A 513 -7.42 -15.30 -23.40
C GLU A 513 -8.77 -14.76 -23.92
N VAL A 514 -9.90 -15.25 -23.39
CA VAL A 514 -11.25 -14.74 -23.70
C VAL A 514 -11.35 -13.26 -23.34
N LEU A 515 -10.95 -12.91 -22.13
CA LEU A 515 -10.98 -11.51 -21.64
C LEU A 515 -10.12 -10.59 -22.51
N LYS A 516 -8.96 -11.05 -22.95
CA LYS A 516 -8.08 -10.29 -23.83
C LYS A 516 -8.73 -10.03 -25.21
N VAL A 517 -9.35 -11.05 -25.80
CA VAL A 517 -10.09 -10.91 -27.07
C VAL A 517 -11.28 -9.95 -26.90
N VAL A 518 -12.00 -10.06 -25.80
CA VAL A 518 -13.13 -9.16 -25.50
C VAL A 518 -12.69 -7.70 -25.37
N VAL A 519 -11.58 -7.43 -24.69
CA VAL A 519 -11.02 -6.07 -24.59
C VAL A 519 -10.66 -5.51 -25.95
N MET A 520 -9.97 -6.31 -26.79
CA MET A 520 -9.60 -5.90 -28.14
C MET A 520 -10.83 -5.70 -29.04
N GLY A 521 -11.83 -6.55 -28.92
CA GLY A 521 -13.08 -6.42 -29.67
C GLY A 521 -13.87 -5.17 -29.29
N ARG A 522 -13.89 -4.79 -28.03
CA ARG A 522 -14.49 -3.52 -27.56
C ARG A 522 -13.72 -2.31 -28.10
N ALA A 523 -12.42 -2.36 -28.11
CA ALA A 523 -11.58 -1.33 -28.72
C ALA A 523 -11.90 -1.18 -30.23
N ALA A 524 -12.03 -2.30 -30.96
CA ALA A 524 -12.40 -2.30 -32.37
C ALA A 524 -13.80 -1.70 -32.60
N ARG A 525 -14.78 -2.02 -31.74
CA ARG A 525 -16.12 -1.39 -31.81
C ARG A 525 -16.05 0.11 -31.62
N ASN A 526 -15.24 0.57 -30.65
CA ASN A 526 -15.07 2.01 -30.39
C ASN A 526 -14.43 2.70 -31.62
N THR A 527 -13.42 2.11 -32.22
CA THR A 527 -12.77 2.61 -33.43
C THR A 527 -13.76 2.66 -34.61
N ALA A 528 -14.62 1.66 -34.73
CA ALA A 528 -15.68 1.61 -35.74
C ALA A 528 -16.89 2.53 -35.44
N ASN A 529 -16.93 3.09 -34.23
CA ASN A 529 -18.07 3.87 -33.73
C ASN A 529 -19.41 3.10 -33.78
N ILE A 530 -19.35 1.81 -33.47
CA ILE A 530 -20.52 0.92 -33.39
C ILE A 530 -20.83 0.63 -31.92
N LYS A 531 -22.02 0.98 -31.49
CA LYS A 531 -22.50 0.72 -30.12
C LYS A 531 -22.53 -0.78 -29.81
N ASN A 532 -22.24 -1.16 -28.58
CA ASN A 532 -22.18 -2.59 -28.20
C ASN A 532 -23.52 -3.33 -28.37
N ARG A 533 -24.66 -2.62 -28.30
CA ARG A 533 -26.00 -3.19 -28.53
C ARG A 533 -26.33 -3.40 -30.01
N GLN A 534 -25.54 -2.85 -30.94
CA GLN A 534 -25.68 -3.12 -32.36
C GLN A 534 -24.99 -4.45 -32.68
N PRO A 535 -25.73 -5.50 -33.07
CA PRO A 535 -25.13 -6.74 -33.48
C PRO A 535 -24.24 -6.58 -34.72
N ILE A 536 -23.15 -7.33 -34.73
CA ILE A 536 -22.22 -7.42 -35.83
C ILE A 536 -22.24 -8.85 -36.38
N ALA A 537 -22.14 -8.99 -37.70
CA ALA A 537 -22.23 -10.31 -38.33
C ALA A 537 -21.09 -11.24 -37.98
N LYS A 538 -19.84 -10.75 -38.02
CA LYS A 538 -18.67 -11.59 -37.86
C LYS A 538 -17.48 -10.82 -37.30
N MET A 539 -16.67 -11.53 -36.52
CA MET A 539 -15.36 -11.09 -36.05
C MET A 539 -14.34 -12.19 -36.33
N PHE A 540 -13.18 -11.79 -36.84
CA PHE A 540 -12.04 -12.68 -37.03
C PHE A 540 -11.02 -12.43 -35.90
N VAL A 541 -10.45 -13.51 -35.38
CA VAL A 541 -9.42 -13.44 -34.32
C VAL A 541 -8.18 -14.17 -34.79
N LYS A 542 -7.07 -13.45 -34.89
CA LYS A 542 -5.76 -14.04 -35.15
C LYS A 542 -5.14 -14.49 -33.83
N ALA A 543 -5.43 -15.71 -33.46
CA ALA A 543 -4.92 -16.40 -32.28
C ALA A 543 -5.20 -17.91 -32.40
N GLU A 544 -4.65 -18.70 -31.50
CA GLU A 544 -5.01 -20.10 -31.38
C GLU A 544 -6.49 -20.27 -31.08
N ALA A 545 -7.15 -21.19 -31.76
CA ALA A 545 -8.59 -21.43 -31.59
C ALA A 545 -8.92 -21.87 -30.15
N LEU A 546 -9.91 -21.24 -29.57
CA LEU A 546 -10.47 -21.63 -28.28
C LEU A 546 -11.60 -22.65 -28.47
N PRO A 547 -11.84 -23.56 -27.49
CA PRO A 547 -13.03 -24.41 -27.50
C PRO A 547 -14.35 -23.62 -27.65
N GLU A 548 -15.38 -24.27 -28.20
CA GLU A 548 -16.68 -23.65 -28.50
C GLU A 548 -17.28 -22.87 -27.33
N TYR A 549 -17.19 -23.39 -26.12
CA TYR A 549 -17.70 -22.71 -24.92
C TYR A 549 -17.11 -21.29 -24.75
N TYR A 550 -15.82 -21.14 -24.96
CA TYR A 550 -15.15 -19.84 -24.83
C TYR A 550 -15.45 -18.91 -26.00
N GLN A 551 -15.60 -19.50 -27.19
CA GLN A 551 -15.99 -18.77 -28.40
C GLN A 551 -17.39 -18.16 -28.25
N GLU A 552 -18.34 -18.91 -27.71
CA GLU A 552 -19.69 -18.42 -27.40
C GLU A 552 -19.68 -17.24 -26.40
N ILE A 553 -18.80 -17.26 -25.41
CA ILE A 553 -18.64 -16.15 -24.48
C ILE A 553 -18.20 -14.88 -25.21
N ILE A 554 -17.22 -15.01 -26.11
CA ILE A 554 -16.72 -13.87 -26.90
C ILE A 554 -17.84 -13.31 -27.78
N GLU A 555 -18.58 -14.16 -28.46
CA GLU A 555 -19.72 -13.79 -29.31
C GLU A 555 -20.76 -13.01 -28.52
N ASP A 556 -21.12 -13.50 -27.35
CA ASP A 556 -22.12 -12.89 -26.47
C ASP A 556 -21.63 -11.54 -25.89
N GLU A 557 -20.40 -11.49 -25.39
CA GLU A 557 -19.82 -10.26 -24.81
C GLU A 557 -19.66 -9.12 -25.82
N LEU A 558 -19.32 -9.45 -27.05
CA LEU A 558 -19.09 -8.48 -28.11
C LEU A 558 -20.32 -8.28 -29.00
N ASN A 559 -21.40 -9.01 -28.76
CA ASN A 559 -22.63 -8.97 -29.59
C ASN A 559 -22.28 -9.19 -31.06
N VAL A 560 -21.58 -10.27 -31.35
CA VAL A 560 -21.15 -10.71 -32.67
C VAL A 560 -21.82 -12.06 -32.96
N LYS A 561 -22.41 -12.23 -34.15
CA LYS A 561 -23.13 -13.45 -34.50
C LYS A 561 -22.20 -14.67 -34.67
N ALA A 562 -20.97 -14.44 -35.14
CA ALA A 562 -19.98 -15.49 -35.31
C ALA A 562 -18.56 -14.96 -35.06
N VAL A 563 -17.74 -15.75 -34.39
CA VAL A 563 -16.31 -15.53 -34.23
C VAL A 563 -15.56 -16.62 -34.95
N GLU A 564 -14.58 -16.27 -35.77
CA GLU A 564 -13.71 -17.17 -36.48
C GLU A 564 -12.24 -16.95 -36.12
N PHE A 565 -11.60 -18.00 -35.62
CA PHE A 565 -10.16 -17.98 -35.38
C PHE A 565 -9.41 -18.26 -36.66
N THR A 566 -8.37 -17.50 -36.95
CA THR A 566 -7.59 -17.60 -38.17
C THR A 566 -6.10 -17.34 -37.88
N ASP A 567 -5.24 -17.94 -38.69
CA ASP A 567 -3.80 -17.69 -38.62
C ASP A 567 -3.39 -16.46 -39.45
N ASP A 568 -4.25 -15.99 -40.33
CA ASP A 568 -3.96 -14.92 -41.27
C ASP A 568 -5.11 -13.90 -41.42
N VAL A 569 -4.81 -12.65 -41.14
CA VAL A 569 -5.75 -11.50 -41.29
C VAL A 569 -5.36 -10.60 -42.45
N ARG A 570 -4.46 -10.99 -43.32
CA ARG A 570 -3.97 -10.17 -44.45
C ARG A 570 -5.05 -9.72 -45.45
N ALA A 571 -6.13 -10.46 -45.54
CA ALA A 571 -7.27 -10.10 -46.37
C ALA A 571 -7.98 -8.83 -45.88
N PHE A 572 -7.86 -8.51 -44.60
CA PHE A 572 -8.60 -7.42 -43.92
C PHE A 572 -7.71 -6.31 -43.41
N THR A 573 -6.42 -6.53 -43.32
CA THR A 573 -5.46 -5.58 -42.73
C THR A 573 -4.19 -5.52 -43.57
N SER A 574 -3.57 -4.34 -43.57
CA SER A 574 -2.21 -4.16 -44.06
C SER A 574 -1.43 -3.30 -43.07
N TYR A 575 -0.11 -3.41 -43.11
CA TYR A 575 0.74 -2.59 -42.25
C TYR A 575 1.33 -1.43 -43.01
N THR A 576 1.48 -0.29 -42.36
CA THR A 576 2.23 0.86 -42.85
C THR A 576 3.37 1.18 -41.90
N PHE A 577 4.49 1.61 -42.45
CA PHE A 577 5.71 1.85 -41.69
C PHE A 577 6.16 3.27 -41.85
N LYS A 578 6.58 3.88 -40.75
CA LYS A 578 7.23 5.20 -40.69
C LYS A 578 8.52 5.08 -39.88
N PRO A 579 9.56 5.85 -40.18
CA PRO A 579 10.77 5.83 -39.35
C PRO A 579 10.52 6.45 -37.97
N GLN A 580 11.02 5.79 -36.90
CA GLN A 580 11.12 6.41 -35.58
C GLN A 580 12.28 7.39 -35.59
N LEU A 581 11.98 8.68 -35.63
CA LEU A 581 12.99 9.73 -35.80
C LEU A 581 14.04 9.77 -34.69
N LYS A 582 13.65 9.42 -33.49
CA LYS A 582 14.55 9.39 -32.30
C LYS A 582 15.68 8.38 -32.43
N THR A 583 15.43 7.26 -33.08
CA THR A 583 16.40 6.17 -33.25
C THR A 583 17.07 6.21 -34.62
N VAL A 584 16.30 6.49 -35.68
CA VAL A 584 16.79 6.52 -37.07
C VAL A 584 17.60 7.79 -37.38
N GLY A 585 17.23 8.92 -36.82
CA GLY A 585 17.94 10.19 -37.06
C GLY A 585 19.42 10.12 -36.72
N PRO A 586 19.81 9.67 -35.52
CA PRO A 586 21.22 9.52 -35.16
C PRO A 586 21.99 8.50 -36.00
N LYS A 587 21.31 7.40 -36.42
CA LYS A 587 21.93 6.31 -37.15
C LYS A 587 22.06 6.62 -38.67
N TYR A 588 21.01 7.16 -39.28
CA TYR A 588 20.84 7.26 -40.73
C TYR A 588 20.28 8.60 -41.19
N GLY A 589 20.56 9.70 -40.51
CA GLY A 589 19.97 11.00 -40.78
C GLY A 589 20.08 11.48 -42.25
N LYS A 590 21.20 11.19 -42.91
CA LYS A 590 21.42 11.52 -44.34
C LYS A 590 20.54 10.71 -45.30
N GLN A 591 20.08 9.55 -44.88
CA GLN A 591 19.25 8.63 -45.67
C GLN A 591 17.76 8.74 -45.33
N LEU A 592 17.36 9.62 -44.44
CA LEU A 592 15.99 9.69 -43.91
C LEU A 592 14.93 9.89 -45.02
N GLY A 593 15.22 10.69 -46.03
CA GLY A 593 14.33 10.88 -47.18
C GLY A 593 14.13 9.58 -47.98
N ASN A 594 15.21 8.85 -48.24
CA ASN A 594 15.19 7.57 -48.94
C ASN A 594 14.47 6.49 -48.09
N ILE A 595 14.71 6.50 -46.80
CA ILE A 595 14.04 5.58 -45.86
C ILE A 595 12.53 5.79 -45.83
N ARG A 596 12.08 7.04 -45.74
CA ARG A 596 10.64 7.39 -45.77
C ARG A 596 9.98 6.93 -47.08
N LYS A 597 10.63 7.17 -48.20
CA LYS A 597 10.13 6.75 -49.52
C LYS A 597 10.04 5.24 -49.61
N ALA A 598 11.12 4.54 -49.28
CA ALA A 598 11.18 3.07 -49.33
C ALA A 598 10.10 2.43 -48.39
N LEU A 599 9.91 2.96 -47.18
CA LEU A 599 8.88 2.45 -46.24
C LEU A 599 7.46 2.71 -46.78
N THR A 600 7.23 3.80 -47.51
CA THR A 600 5.91 4.10 -48.10
C THR A 600 5.58 3.16 -49.26
N GLU A 601 6.61 2.73 -50.02
CA GLU A 601 6.47 1.88 -51.22
C GLU A 601 6.43 0.37 -50.88
N LEU A 602 6.65 -0.05 -49.61
CA LEU A 602 6.63 -1.45 -49.20
C LEU A 602 5.23 -2.07 -49.28
N ASP A 603 5.20 -3.36 -49.65
CA ASP A 603 4.09 -4.22 -49.27
C ASP A 603 4.14 -4.43 -47.77
N GLY A 604 3.19 -3.79 -47.05
CA GLY A 604 3.19 -3.76 -45.59
C GLY A 604 3.12 -5.17 -44.94
N ASN A 605 2.35 -6.07 -45.51
CA ASN A 605 2.22 -7.42 -44.97
C ASN A 605 3.51 -8.23 -45.18
N ALA A 606 4.11 -8.16 -46.39
CA ALA A 606 5.38 -8.82 -46.68
C ALA A 606 6.55 -8.27 -45.84
N ALA A 607 6.55 -6.95 -45.61
CA ALA A 607 7.53 -6.28 -44.74
C ALA A 607 7.38 -6.71 -43.28
N MET A 608 6.14 -6.89 -42.80
CA MET A 608 5.90 -7.34 -41.44
C MET A 608 6.33 -8.77 -41.24
N ASP A 609 6.07 -9.65 -42.24
CA ASP A 609 6.56 -11.02 -42.22
C ASP A 609 8.11 -11.07 -42.16
N THR A 610 8.78 -10.27 -42.98
CA THR A 610 10.24 -10.13 -42.96
C THR A 610 10.76 -9.64 -41.60
N LEU A 611 10.10 -8.69 -41.01
CA LEU A 611 10.46 -8.13 -39.69
C LEU A 611 10.29 -9.21 -38.58
N ASN A 612 9.22 -10.01 -38.66
CA ASN A 612 8.98 -11.09 -37.71
C ASN A 612 9.99 -12.26 -37.85
N GLU A 613 10.36 -12.60 -39.08
CA GLU A 613 11.29 -13.68 -39.35
C GLU A 613 12.76 -13.30 -39.11
N LYS A 614 13.17 -12.13 -39.58
CA LYS A 614 14.57 -11.66 -39.57
C LYS A 614 14.91 -10.62 -38.53
N GLY A 615 13.92 -10.09 -37.84
CA GLY A 615 14.09 -9.07 -36.81
C GLY A 615 14.40 -7.66 -37.34
N ALA A 616 14.56 -7.50 -38.63
CA ALA A 616 14.89 -6.20 -39.24
C ALA A 616 14.49 -6.14 -40.73
N LEU A 617 14.31 -4.91 -41.22
CA LEU A 617 14.19 -4.61 -42.67
C LEU A 617 15.51 -4.01 -43.16
N ALA A 618 16.03 -4.54 -44.25
CA ALA A 618 17.28 -4.11 -44.87
C ALA A 618 17.02 -3.39 -46.20
N PHE A 619 17.69 -2.30 -46.41
CA PHE A 619 17.65 -1.49 -47.64
C PHE A 619 19.06 -1.14 -48.10
N ASN A 620 19.22 -0.96 -49.42
CA ASN A 620 20.45 -0.47 -49.98
C ASN A 620 20.15 0.76 -50.82
N PHE A 621 20.72 1.92 -50.45
CA PHE A 621 20.58 3.17 -51.16
C PHE A 621 21.94 3.58 -51.71
N ASP A 622 22.16 3.33 -53.00
CA ASP A 622 23.39 3.67 -53.72
C ASP A 622 24.69 3.17 -53.01
N GLY A 623 24.66 1.97 -52.50
CA GLY A 623 25.78 1.36 -51.78
C GLY A 623 25.80 1.60 -50.25
N ALA A 624 24.90 2.41 -49.76
CA ALA A 624 24.70 2.59 -48.31
C ALA A 624 23.68 1.56 -47.80
N GLU A 625 24.12 0.67 -46.92
CA GLU A 625 23.25 -0.28 -46.28
C GLU A 625 22.53 0.32 -45.06
N VAL A 626 21.21 0.15 -45.02
CA VAL A 626 20.36 0.59 -43.92
C VAL A 626 19.60 -0.63 -43.37
N VAL A 627 19.76 -0.87 -42.09
CA VAL A 627 19.05 -1.93 -41.38
C VAL A 627 18.17 -1.31 -40.27
N LEU A 628 16.86 -1.51 -40.39
CA LEU A 628 15.87 -0.98 -39.46
C LEU A 628 15.29 -2.11 -38.63
N THR A 629 15.49 -2.03 -37.33
CA THR A 629 14.89 -2.97 -36.37
C THR A 629 13.48 -2.49 -35.99
N ARG A 630 12.75 -3.30 -35.25
CA ARG A 630 11.40 -2.93 -34.77
C ARG A 630 11.37 -1.61 -33.99
N GLU A 631 12.44 -1.32 -33.25
CA GLU A 631 12.58 -0.06 -32.49
C GLU A 631 12.78 1.18 -33.40
N ASP A 632 13.24 0.97 -34.61
CA ASP A 632 13.48 2.03 -35.60
C ASP A 632 12.21 2.37 -36.41
N LEU A 633 11.13 1.66 -36.19
CA LEU A 633 9.91 1.73 -36.98
C LEU A 633 8.70 2.11 -36.12
N LEU A 634 7.90 3.03 -36.63
CA LEU A 634 6.53 3.25 -36.21
C LEU A 634 5.63 2.42 -37.14
N ILE A 635 4.95 1.43 -36.57
CA ILE A 635 4.15 0.46 -37.32
C ILE A 635 2.67 0.77 -37.04
N ASP A 636 1.94 1.18 -38.09
CA ASP A 636 0.50 1.40 -38.02
C ASP A 636 -0.20 0.30 -38.81
N MET A 637 -1.36 -0.16 -38.29
CA MET A 637 -2.20 -1.11 -38.98
C MET A 637 -3.23 -0.35 -39.85
N ALA A 638 -3.17 -0.54 -41.14
CA ALA A 638 -4.14 0.00 -42.08
C ALA A 638 -5.29 -1.01 -42.27
N GLN A 639 -6.50 -0.51 -42.50
CA GLN A 639 -7.72 -1.30 -42.57
C GLN A 639 -8.31 -1.32 -43.99
N THR A 640 -8.89 -2.48 -44.37
CA THR A 640 -9.67 -2.58 -45.59
C THR A 640 -11.08 -2.01 -45.37
N GLU A 641 -11.66 -1.35 -46.36
CA GLU A 641 -13.01 -0.80 -46.28
C GLU A 641 -14.02 -1.89 -45.84
N GLY A 642 -14.89 -1.57 -44.89
CA GLY A 642 -15.86 -2.49 -44.31
C GLY A 642 -15.33 -3.36 -43.16
N TYR A 643 -14.09 -3.16 -42.75
CA TYR A 643 -13.47 -3.89 -41.62
C TYR A 643 -12.72 -2.94 -40.72
N VAL A 644 -12.73 -3.24 -39.43
CA VAL A 644 -11.96 -2.52 -38.40
C VAL A 644 -11.18 -3.51 -37.57
N SER A 645 -9.90 -3.24 -37.39
CA SER A 645 -9.00 -4.12 -36.65
C SER A 645 -8.33 -3.41 -35.46
N GLU A 646 -8.09 -4.18 -34.43
CA GLU A 646 -7.31 -3.80 -33.26
C GLU A 646 -6.45 -4.99 -32.84
N GLY A 647 -5.29 -4.73 -32.27
CA GLY A 647 -4.43 -5.82 -31.87
C GLY A 647 -3.19 -5.39 -31.13
N ASP A 648 -2.53 -6.38 -30.53
CA ASP A 648 -1.22 -6.29 -29.96
C ASP A 648 -0.27 -7.32 -30.60
N ASN A 649 0.88 -7.56 -30.01
CA ASN A 649 1.87 -8.53 -30.53
C ASN A 649 1.39 -9.98 -30.46
N THR A 650 0.31 -10.30 -29.78
CA THR A 650 -0.15 -11.68 -29.52
C THR A 650 -1.51 -11.99 -30.12
N VAL A 651 -2.42 -11.02 -30.17
CA VAL A 651 -3.79 -11.18 -30.63
C VAL A 651 -4.17 -10.02 -31.53
N THR A 652 -4.83 -10.32 -32.67
CA THR A 652 -5.45 -9.32 -33.53
C THR A 652 -6.91 -9.71 -33.75
N VAL A 653 -7.81 -8.73 -33.60
CA VAL A 653 -9.24 -8.88 -33.90
C VAL A 653 -9.63 -8.02 -35.09
N VAL A 654 -10.51 -8.54 -35.94
CA VAL A 654 -11.03 -7.83 -37.12
C VAL A 654 -12.55 -7.91 -37.07
N LEU A 655 -13.23 -6.78 -36.99
CA LEU A 655 -14.69 -6.68 -37.05
C LEU A 655 -15.15 -6.48 -38.49
N ASP A 656 -16.15 -7.23 -38.92
CA ASP A 656 -16.94 -6.94 -40.10
C ASP A 656 -17.97 -5.83 -39.77
N THR A 657 -17.74 -4.64 -40.27
CA THR A 657 -18.57 -3.45 -39.98
C THR A 657 -19.72 -3.27 -40.95
N ASN A 658 -19.92 -4.23 -41.88
CA ASN A 658 -21.04 -4.20 -42.83
C ASN A 658 -22.33 -4.64 -42.12
N LEU A 659 -23.24 -3.72 -41.90
CA LEU A 659 -24.52 -3.97 -41.23
C LEU A 659 -25.61 -4.24 -42.23
N THR A 660 -26.29 -5.39 -42.05
CA THR A 660 -27.51 -5.70 -42.82
C THR A 660 -28.76 -5.00 -42.22
N PRO A 661 -29.84 -4.82 -42.99
CA PRO A 661 -31.10 -4.26 -42.46
C PRO A 661 -31.61 -5.03 -41.22
N GLU A 662 -31.46 -6.35 -41.20
CA GLU A 662 -31.88 -7.20 -40.09
C GLU A 662 -31.05 -6.95 -38.83
N LEU A 663 -29.75 -6.74 -38.98
CA LEU A 663 -28.84 -6.40 -37.86
C LEU A 663 -29.16 -5.02 -37.29
N VAL A 664 -29.45 -4.05 -38.15
CA VAL A 664 -29.85 -2.69 -37.73
C VAL A 664 -31.19 -2.74 -36.95
N GLU A 665 -32.15 -3.50 -37.40
CA GLU A 665 -33.44 -3.70 -36.73
C GLU A 665 -33.23 -4.34 -35.34
N GLU A 666 -32.43 -5.36 -35.22
CA GLU A 666 -32.11 -5.98 -33.96
C GLU A 666 -31.39 -4.98 -33.01
N GLY A 667 -30.56 -4.12 -33.53
CA GLY A 667 -29.90 -3.04 -32.79
C GLY A 667 -30.92 -2.05 -32.20
N PHE A 668 -31.92 -1.67 -32.95
CA PHE A 668 -33.06 -0.85 -32.47
C PHE A 668 -33.80 -1.54 -31.33
N TYR A 669 -34.12 -2.83 -31.51
CA TYR A 669 -34.81 -3.60 -30.48
C TYR A 669 -34.03 -3.65 -29.16
N ARG A 670 -32.75 -3.93 -29.22
CA ARG A 670 -31.89 -3.99 -28.02
C ARG A 670 -31.75 -2.63 -27.32
N GLU A 671 -31.69 -1.54 -28.08
CA GLU A 671 -31.71 -0.19 -27.51
C GLU A 671 -33.07 0.12 -26.87
N LEU A 672 -34.16 -0.29 -27.47
CA LEU A 672 -35.53 -0.14 -26.93
C LEU A 672 -35.65 -0.84 -25.56
N VAL A 673 -35.24 -2.09 -25.46
CA VAL A 673 -35.22 -2.85 -24.20
C VAL A 673 -34.40 -2.12 -23.12
N SER A 674 -33.23 -1.64 -23.48
CA SER A 674 -32.39 -0.87 -22.57
C SER A 674 -33.05 0.40 -22.05
N LYS A 675 -33.74 1.14 -22.92
CA LYS A 675 -34.44 2.37 -22.50
C LYS A 675 -35.62 2.07 -21.57
N ILE A 676 -36.38 1.04 -21.82
CA ILE A 676 -37.47 0.61 -20.94
C ILE A 676 -36.93 0.17 -19.57
N GLN A 677 -35.84 -0.59 -19.52
CA GLN A 677 -35.23 -0.99 -18.26
C GLN A 677 -34.68 0.22 -17.48
N THR A 678 -34.10 1.21 -18.16
CA THR A 678 -33.70 2.47 -17.56
C THR A 678 -34.86 3.22 -16.94
N MET A 679 -36.01 3.30 -17.67
CA MET A 679 -37.22 3.96 -17.19
C MET A 679 -37.82 3.25 -15.96
N ARG A 680 -37.79 1.92 -15.90
CA ARG A 680 -38.19 1.16 -14.70
C ARG A 680 -37.39 1.60 -13.48
N LYS A 681 -36.09 1.75 -13.64
CA LYS A 681 -35.19 2.21 -12.57
C LYS A 681 -35.44 3.67 -12.18
N GLU A 682 -35.62 4.55 -13.16
CA GLU A 682 -35.93 5.97 -12.93
C GLU A 682 -37.29 6.16 -12.20
N ALA A 683 -38.25 5.31 -12.48
CA ALA A 683 -39.57 5.30 -11.83
C ALA A 683 -39.57 4.63 -10.44
N GLY A 684 -38.41 4.09 -9.99
CA GLY A 684 -38.29 3.46 -8.67
C GLY A 684 -38.99 2.09 -8.57
N PHE A 685 -39.14 1.37 -9.68
CA PHE A 685 -39.77 0.05 -9.67
C PHE A 685 -38.77 -1.01 -9.17
N GLU A 686 -39.30 -1.99 -8.45
CA GLU A 686 -38.52 -3.15 -8.02
C GLU A 686 -38.23 -4.09 -9.21
N VAL A 687 -37.18 -4.90 -9.05
CA VAL A 687 -36.71 -5.80 -10.12
C VAL A 687 -37.80 -6.72 -10.65
N MET A 688 -38.66 -7.24 -9.75
CA MET A 688 -39.73 -8.18 -10.08
C MET A 688 -41.05 -7.53 -10.37
N ASP A 689 -41.16 -6.22 -10.36
CA ASP A 689 -42.41 -5.53 -10.66
C ASP A 689 -42.81 -5.75 -12.12
N HIS A 690 -44.10 -6.09 -12.32
CA HIS A 690 -44.71 -6.10 -13.65
C HIS A 690 -45.14 -4.70 -14.05
N ILE A 691 -45.06 -4.41 -15.35
CA ILE A 691 -45.34 -3.07 -15.89
C ILE A 691 -46.30 -3.10 -17.07
N TYR A 692 -46.89 -1.94 -17.33
CA TYR A 692 -47.50 -1.59 -18.60
C TYR A 692 -46.50 -0.71 -19.38
N VAL A 693 -46.37 -0.98 -20.68
CA VAL A 693 -45.49 -0.21 -21.58
C VAL A 693 -46.35 0.56 -22.59
N TYR A 694 -46.02 1.81 -22.80
CA TYR A 694 -46.65 2.71 -23.75
C TYR A 694 -45.63 3.25 -24.74
N ALA A 695 -45.99 3.36 -26.01
CA ALA A 695 -45.15 3.96 -27.04
C ALA A 695 -45.96 4.76 -28.03
N ASP A 696 -45.43 5.91 -28.46
CA ASP A 696 -46.09 6.80 -29.42
C ASP A 696 -45.06 7.65 -30.18
N ASN A 697 -45.54 8.30 -31.22
CA ASN A 697 -44.81 9.30 -32.05
C ASN A 697 -43.66 8.77 -32.91
N ASN A 698 -43.58 7.46 -33.20
CA ASN A 698 -42.60 6.94 -34.14
C ASN A 698 -43.03 5.62 -34.78
N ASP A 699 -43.19 5.62 -36.10
CA ASP A 699 -43.66 4.44 -36.83
C ASP A 699 -42.61 3.33 -36.91
N THR A 700 -41.33 3.68 -37.00
CA THR A 700 -40.23 2.71 -37.04
C THR A 700 -40.15 1.92 -35.74
N ILE A 701 -40.17 2.62 -34.61
CA ILE A 701 -40.08 1.98 -33.28
C ILE A 701 -41.35 1.20 -32.97
N THR A 702 -42.52 1.71 -33.30
CA THR A 702 -43.80 0.99 -33.09
C THR A 702 -43.90 -0.26 -33.97
N GLY A 703 -43.33 -0.21 -35.19
CA GLY A 703 -43.20 -1.39 -36.05
C GLY A 703 -42.32 -2.49 -35.44
N ILE A 704 -41.20 -2.10 -34.84
CA ILE A 704 -40.31 -3.03 -34.11
C ILE A 704 -40.99 -3.62 -32.89
N ILE A 705 -41.71 -2.80 -32.12
CA ILE A 705 -42.47 -3.26 -30.95
C ILE A 705 -43.51 -4.31 -31.37
N LYS A 706 -44.25 -4.09 -32.47
CA LYS A 706 -45.22 -5.05 -32.98
C LYS A 706 -44.56 -6.37 -33.38
N LYS A 707 -43.42 -6.31 -34.03
CA LYS A 707 -42.68 -7.50 -34.48
C LYS A 707 -42.17 -8.35 -33.34
N TYR A 708 -41.64 -7.71 -32.29
CA TYR A 708 -41.00 -8.36 -31.14
C TYR A 708 -41.86 -8.29 -29.86
N ALA A 709 -43.18 -8.12 -29.96
CA ALA A 709 -44.07 -7.84 -28.83
C ALA A 709 -43.95 -8.88 -27.69
N ASP A 710 -43.99 -10.16 -28.02
CA ASP A 710 -43.93 -11.24 -27.02
C ASP A 710 -42.58 -11.33 -26.34
N GLN A 711 -41.49 -11.19 -27.10
CA GLN A 711 -40.12 -11.17 -26.56
C GLN A 711 -39.94 -9.94 -25.66
N LEU A 712 -40.38 -8.77 -26.11
CA LEU A 712 -40.27 -7.54 -25.33
C LEU A 712 -41.02 -7.65 -23.99
N LYS A 713 -42.28 -8.17 -24.01
CA LYS A 713 -43.04 -8.40 -22.78
C LYS A 713 -42.30 -9.28 -21.78
N SER A 714 -41.68 -10.35 -22.27
CA SER A 714 -40.93 -11.27 -21.43
C SER A 714 -39.69 -10.62 -20.83
N GLU A 715 -38.92 -9.89 -21.64
CA GLU A 715 -37.67 -9.30 -21.21
C GLU A 715 -37.82 -8.14 -20.22
N VAL A 716 -38.91 -7.34 -20.35
CA VAL A 716 -39.11 -6.18 -19.48
C VAL A 716 -40.21 -6.41 -18.42
N LEU A 717 -40.72 -7.61 -18.28
CA LEU A 717 -41.84 -7.98 -17.41
C LEU A 717 -43.12 -7.12 -17.68
N ALA A 718 -43.45 -6.94 -18.93
CA ALA A 718 -44.64 -6.19 -19.33
C ALA A 718 -45.87 -7.09 -19.46
N ASP A 719 -46.95 -6.75 -18.76
CA ASP A 719 -48.25 -7.42 -18.90
C ASP A 719 -48.95 -6.99 -20.19
N SER A 720 -48.74 -5.74 -20.60
CA SER A 720 -49.29 -5.23 -21.87
C SER A 720 -48.42 -4.13 -22.47
N ILE A 721 -48.52 -3.96 -23.78
CA ILE A 721 -47.92 -2.88 -24.55
C ILE A 721 -49.02 -2.16 -25.32
N THR A 722 -49.15 -0.86 -25.12
CA THR A 722 -50.16 -0.02 -25.77
C THR A 722 -49.50 1.00 -26.69
N LEU A 723 -49.86 1.02 -27.94
CA LEU A 723 -49.36 1.94 -28.94
C LEU A 723 -50.33 3.10 -29.17
N GLY A 724 -49.81 4.30 -29.41
CA GLY A 724 -50.59 5.49 -29.67
C GLY A 724 -51.19 6.14 -28.42
N GLN A 725 -50.81 5.70 -27.25
CA GLN A 725 -51.20 6.26 -25.96
C GLN A 725 -49.99 6.41 -25.05
N MET A 726 -50.08 7.32 -24.08
CA MET A 726 -49.03 7.55 -23.12
C MET A 726 -49.58 7.60 -21.70
N ALA A 727 -48.95 6.91 -20.76
CA ALA A 727 -49.30 6.92 -19.34
C ALA A 727 -48.09 6.59 -18.48
N GLY A 728 -48.19 6.85 -17.17
CA GLY A 728 -47.17 6.57 -16.19
C GLY A 728 -45.94 7.49 -16.30
N HIS A 729 -44.80 6.93 -16.00
CA HIS A 729 -43.50 7.63 -16.16
C HIS A 729 -43.19 7.66 -17.67
N ALA A 730 -43.35 8.82 -18.29
CA ALA A 730 -43.18 9.01 -19.73
C ALA A 730 -41.95 9.86 -20.03
N LYS A 731 -41.20 9.47 -21.07
CA LYS A 731 -39.99 10.15 -21.46
C LYS A 731 -39.74 10.03 -22.96
N GLU A 732 -39.27 11.11 -23.56
CA GLU A 732 -38.80 11.11 -24.94
C GLU A 732 -37.39 10.57 -25.03
N TRP A 733 -37.17 9.66 -25.98
CA TRP A 733 -35.86 9.05 -26.23
C TRP A 733 -35.47 9.20 -27.70
N ASN A 734 -34.16 9.39 -27.92
CA ASN A 734 -33.58 9.17 -29.24
C ASN A 734 -32.98 7.76 -29.26
N ILE A 735 -33.51 6.91 -30.09
CA ILE A 735 -33.07 5.53 -30.30
C ILE A 735 -32.46 5.44 -31.69
N ASN A 736 -31.11 5.45 -31.77
CA ASN A 736 -30.38 5.37 -33.04
C ASN A 736 -30.83 6.35 -34.11
N GLY A 737 -31.15 7.58 -33.71
CA GLY A 737 -31.61 8.64 -34.59
C GLY A 737 -33.13 8.78 -34.69
N GLU A 738 -33.91 7.84 -34.17
CA GLU A 738 -35.34 7.86 -34.13
C GLU A 738 -35.86 8.40 -32.78
N THR A 739 -36.69 9.43 -32.82
CA THR A 739 -37.27 10.02 -31.62
C THR A 739 -38.63 9.35 -31.30
N VAL A 740 -38.79 8.84 -30.11
CA VAL A 740 -39.99 8.14 -29.66
C VAL A 740 -40.32 8.52 -28.21
N MET A 741 -41.66 8.60 -27.93
CA MET A 741 -42.17 8.68 -26.56
C MET A 741 -42.40 7.28 -26.01
N LEU A 742 -41.80 6.99 -24.87
CA LEU A 742 -42.02 5.76 -24.13
C LEU A 742 -42.60 6.08 -22.75
N GLY A 743 -43.48 5.19 -22.27
CA GLY A 743 -44.03 5.28 -20.92
C GLY A 743 -44.05 3.93 -20.24
N VAL A 744 -43.83 3.93 -18.94
CA VAL A 744 -43.93 2.74 -18.09
C VAL A 744 -44.78 3.05 -16.87
N ALA A 745 -45.63 2.11 -16.50
CA ALA A 745 -46.46 2.19 -15.31
C ALA A 745 -46.47 0.84 -14.59
N LYS A 746 -46.40 0.88 -13.26
CA LYS A 746 -46.42 -0.33 -12.44
C LYS A 746 -47.81 -0.95 -12.46
N VAL A 747 -47.89 -2.28 -12.60
CA VAL A 747 -49.15 -3.01 -12.44
C VAL A 747 -49.52 -3.00 -10.96
N THR A 748 -50.63 -2.35 -10.64
CA THR A 748 -51.24 -2.39 -9.30
C THR A 748 -52.13 -3.63 -9.22
N ARG A 749 -51.75 -4.61 -8.42
CA ARG A 749 -52.61 -5.77 -8.09
C ARG A 749 -53.40 -5.48 -6.83
#